data_9bb86bc54d3e236bc74257dcfe877279
#
_entry.id   9bb86bc54d3e236bc74257dcfe877279
#
_cell.length_a   1.000
_cell.length_b   1.000
_cell.length_c   1.000
_cell.angle_alpha   90.00
_cell.angle_beta   90.00
_cell.angle_gamma   90.00
#
_symmetry.space_group_name_H-M   'P 1'
#
loop_
_entity.id
_entity.type
_entity.pdbx_description
1 polymer ?
#
loop_
_entity_poly.entity_id
_entity_poly.type
_entity_poly.pdbx_seq_one_letter_code
_entity_poly.pdbx_strand_id
1 'polypeptide(L)'
;RGGVAAMAIWGMAVTGWLLLGEDGLSGAEMMAEVQQIEMLLSQDQYSAAFVLAEEAERIIPGDEALEELWSRISRSVDLTTSPTEATLSVAFYTEQGDPEWRAIGESPASAVSLPREAVHLRIEKPGFEAIETLLAHRGTNFEFVLDEAGSIPSGMVRVREGDKRIQLAAFDDYPAASTPSYLIDKTEVTNSEFKQFIDAGGYRDAAYWNHAVFDDGEELSWETAIDHFRDRTGRVGPSTWEGGTYPIGEDDYPVSGVSWYEAAAYAEFRGRSLPSVYHWLGATSTGLATFVLPQSNFLGEGPRQVAASMPGPYGTYDMAGNVKEWCWNETGTNRFILGAAWNEPTYMFFEQDARPPLDRSENNGFRTADYLGAEAAVLEASMRPVNRVIRDYALESPASDELYQAYVAQFAYDPEPLNISPVSTDDSSPYWTREVVEFDAAYGGERMAAHLFVPRDVAAPYQTVIFLPGSNATRQTSSDQMGLAEIDLIVKSGRAVLWPVYKDTYERSTGLEFTDPNESRAYVEHVIWWIKDVKRSLDYLETRSDIDFDRIGYVGHSWGARIGNIALAVEPRLRVGILIAGGFPLMFSQPEVAEITFAARVSVPVLFITGTHDRVFPYETSQTPMFENLGTAESDKQWVIYDASHGVRVEFREQVFQEIQSWLDNYFGL
;
A
#
# COMPACT_ATOMS: atom_id res chain seq x y z
N ARG A 1 -9.91 9.50 21.52
CA ARG A 1 -10.45 10.64 22.36
C ARG A 1 -10.33 12.01 21.66
N GLY A 2 -10.06 12.07 20.34
CA GLY A 2 -10.01 13.31 19.55
C GLY A 2 -11.33 13.67 18.83
N GLY A 3 -12.25 12.72 18.62
CA GLY A 3 -13.45 12.91 17.80
C GLY A 3 -14.56 13.80 18.38
N VAL A 4 -14.52 14.14 19.67
CA VAL A 4 -15.59 14.94 20.30
C VAL A 4 -15.35 16.44 20.15
N ALA A 5 -14.13 16.88 19.91
CA ALA A 5 -13.80 18.30 19.75
C ALA A 5 -14.14 18.83 18.33
N ALA A 6 -14.02 18.01 17.29
CA ALA A 6 -14.33 18.40 15.91
C ALA A 6 -15.83 18.63 15.68
N MET A 7 -16.72 17.82 16.32
CA MET A 7 -18.19 18.01 16.21
C MET A 7 -18.69 19.30 16.86
N ALA A 8 -18.01 19.80 17.88
CA ALA A 8 -18.43 21.05 18.55
C ALA A 8 -18.08 22.29 17.71
N ILE A 9 -17.06 22.23 16.85
CA ILE A 9 -16.66 23.30 15.96
C ILE A 9 -17.58 23.39 14.74
N TRP A 10 -17.99 22.25 14.18
CA TRP A 10 -18.95 22.17 13.06
C TRP A 10 -20.34 22.75 13.44
N GLY A 11 -20.83 22.44 14.64
CA GLY A 11 -22.10 22.97 15.12
C GLY A 11 -22.12 24.49 15.37
N MET A 12 -20.97 25.12 15.59
CA MET A 12 -20.87 26.56 15.82
C MET A 12 -20.68 27.37 14.52
N ALA A 13 -20.05 26.82 13.50
CA ALA A 13 -19.92 27.49 12.20
C ALA A 13 -21.27 27.59 11.47
N VAL A 14 -22.05 26.48 11.46
CA VAL A 14 -23.38 26.43 10.79
C VAL A 14 -24.42 27.28 11.52
N THR A 15 -24.36 27.42 12.86
CA THR A 15 -25.29 28.27 13.62
C THR A 15 -24.93 29.76 13.57
N GLY A 16 -23.68 30.12 13.34
CA GLY A 16 -23.26 31.51 13.11
C GLY A 16 -23.75 32.07 11.77
N TRP A 17 -23.75 31.24 10.74
CA TRP A 17 -24.12 31.64 9.37
C TRP A 17 -25.63 31.92 9.20
N LEU A 18 -26.50 31.27 9.98
CA LEU A 18 -27.96 31.51 9.95
C LEU A 18 -28.40 32.82 10.60
N LEU A 19 -27.49 33.58 11.21
CA LEU A 19 -27.81 34.81 11.94
C LEU A 19 -27.24 36.12 11.33
N LEU A 20 -26.39 36.03 10.28
CA LEU A 20 -25.78 37.21 9.64
C LEU A 20 -26.39 37.38 8.24
N GLY A 21 -27.12 38.47 8.07
CA GLY A 21 -27.65 38.90 6.76
C GLY A 21 -26.55 39.43 5.82
N GLU A 22 -26.91 39.61 4.58
CA GLU A 22 -26.23 40.01 3.32
C GLU A 22 -25.00 40.97 3.36
N ASP A 23 -24.27 41.11 4.45
CA ASP A 23 -23.02 41.87 4.54
C ASP A 23 -21.82 40.91 4.47
N GLY A 24 -20.94 41.08 3.45
CA GLY A 24 -19.78 40.22 3.20
C GLY A 24 -18.87 40.09 4.43
N LEU A 25 -18.22 38.91 4.52
CA LEU A 25 -17.29 38.55 5.60
C LEU A 25 -16.23 39.64 5.80
N SER A 26 -15.89 39.93 7.06
CA SER A 26 -14.75 40.80 7.37
C SER A 26 -13.44 40.14 6.99
N GLY A 27 -12.39 40.89 6.69
CA GLY A 27 -11.07 40.31 6.35
C GLY A 27 -10.49 39.38 7.42
N ALA A 28 -10.97 39.48 8.67
CA ALA A 28 -10.55 38.57 9.75
C ALA A 28 -11.27 37.21 9.69
N GLU A 29 -12.53 37.17 9.28
CA GLU A 29 -13.31 35.92 9.08
C GLU A 29 -12.79 35.15 7.85
N MET A 30 -12.40 35.88 6.80
CA MET A 30 -11.77 35.34 5.60
C MET A 30 -10.42 34.68 5.90
N MET A 31 -9.55 35.34 6.66
CA MET A 31 -8.29 34.74 7.09
C MET A 31 -8.49 33.51 7.96
N ALA A 32 -9.57 33.43 8.73
CA ALA A 32 -9.89 32.26 9.54
C ALA A 32 -10.29 31.06 8.66
N GLU A 33 -11.06 31.28 7.58
CA GLU A 33 -11.43 30.22 6.63
C GLU A 33 -10.23 29.70 5.85
N VAL A 34 -9.37 30.57 5.33
CA VAL A 34 -8.10 30.19 4.66
C VAL A 34 -7.23 29.39 5.61
N GLN A 35 -7.08 29.80 6.86
CA GLN A 35 -6.32 29.04 7.87
C GLN A 35 -6.96 27.68 8.19
N GLN A 36 -8.28 27.61 8.18
CA GLN A 36 -8.98 26.33 8.39
C GLN A 36 -8.79 25.38 7.21
N ILE A 37 -8.81 25.87 5.97
CA ILE A 37 -8.47 25.10 4.77
C ILE A 37 -7.03 24.57 4.84
N GLU A 38 -6.07 25.44 5.22
CA GLU A 38 -4.68 25.00 5.39
C GLU A 38 -4.53 23.96 6.50
N MET A 39 -5.25 24.10 7.59
CA MET A 39 -5.27 23.10 8.66
C MET A 39 -5.81 21.75 8.17
N LEU A 40 -6.92 21.73 7.40
CA LEU A 40 -7.49 20.51 6.82
C LEU A 40 -6.51 19.86 5.84
N LEU A 41 -5.81 20.65 5.02
CA LEU A 41 -4.76 20.15 4.12
C LEU A 41 -3.58 19.54 4.88
N SER A 42 -3.20 20.13 6.02
CA SER A 42 -2.13 19.58 6.87
C SER A 42 -2.53 18.26 7.55
N GLN A 43 -3.81 17.98 7.59
CA GLN A 43 -4.40 16.73 8.09
C GLN A 43 -4.80 15.76 6.97
N ASP A 44 -4.39 16.02 5.72
CA ASP A 44 -4.75 15.27 4.51
C ASP A 44 -6.27 15.12 4.26
N GLN A 45 -7.08 16.02 4.85
CA GLN A 45 -8.55 16.03 4.69
C GLN A 45 -8.96 16.81 3.43
N TYR A 46 -8.58 16.31 2.27
CA TYR A 46 -8.78 16.99 0.99
C TYR A 46 -10.25 17.20 0.63
N SER A 47 -11.13 16.24 0.94
CA SER A 47 -12.57 16.38 0.67
C SER A 47 -13.21 17.48 1.54
N ALA A 48 -12.85 17.57 2.81
CA ALA A 48 -13.32 18.62 3.70
C ALA A 48 -12.78 20.00 3.28
N ALA A 49 -11.49 20.08 2.95
CA ALA A 49 -10.84 21.28 2.43
C ALA A 49 -11.50 21.75 1.13
N PHE A 50 -11.85 20.83 0.24
CA PHE A 50 -12.52 21.11 -1.04
C PHE A 50 -13.91 21.72 -0.84
N VAL A 51 -14.72 21.15 0.06
CA VAL A 51 -16.06 21.68 0.37
C VAL A 51 -15.97 23.08 0.97
N LEU A 52 -15.05 23.30 1.91
CA LEU A 52 -14.86 24.61 2.53
C LEU A 52 -14.34 25.65 1.50
N ALA A 53 -13.44 25.23 0.59
CA ALA A 53 -12.94 26.11 -0.47
C ALA A 53 -14.04 26.47 -1.48
N GLU A 54 -14.98 25.56 -1.82
CA GLU A 54 -16.15 25.87 -2.63
C GLU A 54 -17.08 26.90 -1.96
N GLU A 55 -17.23 26.84 -0.66
CA GLU A 55 -18.00 27.81 0.11
C GLU A 55 -17.32 29.17 0.11
N ALA A 56 -16.01 29.19 0.36
CA ALA A 56 -15.20 30.42 0.34
C ALA A 56 -15.23 31.09 -1.05
N GLU A 57 -15.08 30.33 -2.14
CA GLU A 57 -15.10 30.85 -3.53
C GLU A 57 -16.44 31.53 -3.87
N ARG A 58 -17.58 31.06 -3.32
CA ARG A 58 -18.88 31.73 -3.53
C ARG A 58 -18.96 33.06 -2.82
N ILE A 59 -18.21 33.25 -1.74
CA ILE A 59 -18.23 34.48 -0.92
C ILE A 59 -17.18 35.48 -1.42
N ILE A 60 -16.01 35.00 -1.80
CA ILE A 60 -14.85 35.82 -2.24
C ILE A 60 -14.29 35.33 -3.58
N PRO A 61 -15.04 35.42 -4.67
CA PRO A 61 -14.61 34.89 -5.96
C PRO A 61 -13.33 35.61 -6.46
N GLY A 62 -12.33 34.83 -6.86
CA GLY A 62 -11.06 35.33 -7.40
C GLY A 62 -10.08 35.86 -6.36
N ASP A 63 -10.18 35.44 -5.12
CA ASP A 63 -9.16 35.73 -4.10
C ASP A 63 -7.86 34.96 -4.40
N GLU A 64 -6.73 35.69 -4.42
CA GLU A 64 -5.42 35.15 -4.83
C GLU A 64 -4.92 34.02 -3.89
N ALA A 65 -5.18 34.13 -2.58
CA ALA A 65 -4.80 33.09 -1.63
C ALA A 65 -5.64 31.81 -1.81
N LEU A 66 -6.92 31.97 -2.12
CA LEU A 66 -7.81 30.83 -2.42
C LEU A 66 -7.46 30.16 -3.76
N GLU A 67 -7.08 30.94 -4.78
CA GLU A 67 -6.60 30.38 -6.07
C GLU A 67 -5.33 29.53 -5.89
N GLU A 68 -4.40 29.95 -5.04
CA GLU A 68 -3.21 29.16 -4.71
C GLU A 68 -3.60 27.84 -4.01
N LEU A 69 -4.53 27.90 -3.04
CA LEU A 69 -5.01 26.71 -2.33
C LEU A 69 -5.73 25.72 -3.27
N TRP A 70 -6.52 26.18 -4.25
CA TRP A 70 -7.19 25.32 -5.21
C TRP A 70 -6.23 24.36 -5.92
N SER A 71 -5.04 24.83 -6.28
CA SER A 71 -4.03 23.98 -6.91
C SER A 71 -3.53 22.83 -6.02
N ARG A 72 -3.64 23.00 -4.70
CA ARG A 72 -3.25 22.01 -3.67
C ARG A 72 -4.41 21.10 -3.28
N ILE A 73 -5.63 21.61 -3.28
CA ILE A 73 -6.86 20.91 -2.85
C ILE A 73 -7.40 20.00 -3.95
N SER A 74 -7.44 20.51 -5.19
CA SER A 74 -8.18 19.89 -6.29
C SER A 74 -7.30 19.36 -7.40
N ARG A 75 -7.92 18.53 -8.23
CA ARG A 75 -7.38 18.04 -9.50
C ARG A 75 -8.46 18.13 -10.57
N SER A 76 -8.06 18.33 -11.82
CA SER A 76 -8.96 18.33 -12.97
C SER A 76 -9.01 16.92 -13.58
N VAL A 77 -10.21 16.42 -13.86
CA VAL A 77 -10.43 15.11 -14.48
C VAL A 77 -11.41 15.20 -15.66
N ASP A 78 -11.21 14.33 -16.64
CA ASP A 78 -12.14 14.11 -17.75
C ASP A 78 -12.87 12.78 -17.55
N LEU A 79 -14.19 12.81 -17.62
CA LEU A 79 -15.06 11.65 -17.45
C LEU A 79 -15.85 11.39 -18.73
N THR A 80 -15.64 10.23 -19.34
CA THR A 80 -16.32 9.83 -20.54
C THR A 80 -17.08 8.53 -20.36
N THR A 81 -18.21 8.38 -21.03
CA THR A 81 -18.98 7.12 -21.03
C THR A 81 -19.30 6.68 -22.45
N SER A 82 -19.46 5.39 -22.63
CA SER A 82 -20.01 4.78 -23.84
C SER A 82 -21.22 3.90 -23.47
N PRO A 83 -22.44 4.26 -23.88
CA PRO A 83 -22.80 5.47 -24.62
C PRO A 83 -22.66 6.77 -23.80
N THR A 84 -22.56 7.90 -24.50
CA THR A 84 -22.52 9.25 -23.89
C THR A 84 -23.85 9.66 -23.27
N GLU A 85 -23.91 10.88 -22.70
CA GLU A 85 -25.11 11.44 -22.07
C GLU A 85 -25.61 10.61 -20.88
N ALA A 86 -24.69 10.11 -20.06
CA ALA A 86 -24.99 9.53 -18.76
C ALA A 86 -24.87 10.60 -17.68
N THR A 87 -25.78 10.60 -16.74
CA THR A 87 -25.73 11.47 -15.55
C THR A 87 -24.59 11.04 -14.64
N LEU A 88 -23.76 12.00 -14.25
CA LEU A 88 -22.61 11.80 -13.38
C LEU A 88 -22.85 12.48 -12.03
N SER A 89 -22.67 11.74 -10.95
CA SER A 89 -22.75 12.24 -9.57
C SER A 89 -21.57 11.74 -8.76
N VAL A 90 -21.06 12.58 -7.85
CA VAL A 90 -19.98 12.21 -6.94
C VAL A 90 -20.43 12.34 -5.50
N ALA A 91 -19.82 11.52 -4.62
CA ALA A 91 -19.91 11.69 -3.19
C ALA A 91 -18.52 11.58 -2.58
N PHE A 92 -18.27 12.42 -1.58
CA PHE A 92 -16.99 12.43 -0.90
C PHE A 92 -16.98 11.42 0.24
N TYR A 93 -15.81 10.87 0.55
CA TYR A 93 -15.63 10.02 1.72
C TYR A 93 -15.92 10.85 2.98
N THR A 94 -16.86 10.39 3.76
CA THR A 94 -17.14 10.90 5.11
C THR A 94 -17.08 9.74 6.10
N GLU A 95 -16.54 9.99 7.27
CA GLU A 95 -16.37 8.94 8.29
C GLU A 95 -17.68 8.33 8.81
N GLN A 96 -18.84 8.95 8.54
CA GLN A 96 -20.15 8.48 9.02
C GLN A 96 -21.31 8.96 8.13
N GLY A 97 -22.17 8.05 7.72
CA GLY A 97 -23.46 8.31 7.10
C GLY A 97 -23.59 7.85 5.64
N ASP A 98 -24.84 7.91 5.12
CA ASP A 98 -25.11 7.65 3.71
C ASP A 98 -24.43 8.70 2.84
N PRO A 99 -23.89 8.32 1.65
CA PRO A 99 -23.18 9.23 0.77
C PRO A 99 -24.10 10.36 0.29
N GLU A 100 -23.66 11.60 0.48
CA GLU A 100 -24.34 12.78 -0.04
C GLU A 100 -23.93 13.00 -1.51
N TRP A 101 -24.80 12.58 -2.44
CA TRP A 101 -24.53 12.64 -3.87
C TRP A 101 -24.70 14.05 -4.44
N ARG A 102 -23.68 14.53 -5.14
CA ARG A 102 -23.60 15.81 -5.83
C ARG A 102 -23.56 15.58 -7.34
N ALA A 103 -24.50 16.14 -8.09
CA ALA A 103 -24.48 16.08 -9.55
C ALA A 103 -23.33 16.93 -10.10
N ILE A 104 -22.52 16.35 -11.01
CA ILE A 104 -21.44 17.03 -11.71
C ILE A 104 -21.71 17.25 -13.20
N GLY A 105 -22.82 16.73 -13.72
CA GLY A 105 -23.30 16.94 -15.08
C GLY A 105 -23.54 15.65 -15.84
N GLU A 106 -23.47 15.74 -17.16
CA GLU A 106 -23.63 14.61 -18.09
C GLU A 106 -22.30 14.30 -18.80
N SER A 107 -22.08 13.04 -19.15
CA SER A 107 -20.89 12.62 -19.91
C SER A 107 -21.04 12.97 -21.41
N PRO A 108 -19.96 13.38 -22.13
CA PRO A 108 -18.60 13.59 -21.60
C PRO A 108 -18.51 14.88 -20.78
N ALA A 109 -17.88 14.80 -19.61
CA ALA A 109 -17.59 15.95 -18.77
C ALA A 109 -16.08 16.18 -18.71
N SER A 110 -15.63 17.36 -19.12
CA SER A 110 -14.22 17.71 -19.18
C SER A 110 -13.86 18.73 -18.11
N ALA A 111 -12.63 18.67 -17.64
CA ALA A 111 -12.07 19.56 -16.62
C ALA A 111 -12.91 19.62 -15.32
N VAL A 112 -13.50 18.50 -14.91
CA VAL A 112 -14.23 18.40 -13.65
C VAL A 112 -13.27 18.54 -12.49
N SER A 113 -13.50 19.51 -11.61
CA SER A 113 -12.71 19.72 -10.40
C SER A 113 -13.15 18.73 -9.32
N LEU A 114 -12.22 17.91 -8.85
CA LEU A 114 -12.44 16.94 -7.77
C LEU A 114 -11.32 17.09 -6.71
N PRO A 115 -11.56 16.73 -5.45
CA PRO A 115 -10.51 16.72 -4.44
C PRO A 115 -9.37 15.78 -4.83
N ARG A 116 -8.16 16.04 -4.31
CA ARG A 116 -6.99 15.18 -4.48
C ARG A 116 -7.05 13.88 -3.65
N GLU A 117 -8.23 13.40 -3.47
CA GLU A 117 -8.60 12.20 -2.72
C GLU A 117 -9.41 11.26 -3.62
N ALA A 118 -9.61 10.02 -3.21
CA ALA A 118 -10.55 9.13 -3.89
C ALA A 118 -11.98 9.58 -3.61
N VAL A 119 -12.85 9.54 -4.62
CA VAL A 119 -14.25 9.93 -4.51
C VAL A 119 -15.16 8.84 -5.05
N HIS A 120 -16.37 8.72 -4.49
CA HIS A 120 -17.38 7.85 -5.09
C HIS A 120 -17.97 8.52 -6.32
N LEU A 121 -18.08 7.73 -7.40
CA LEU A 121 -18.71 8.13 -8.65
C LEU A 121 -19.92 7.23 -8.91
N ARG A 122 -21.06 7.85 -9.20
CA ARG A 122 -22.26 7.18 -9.71
C ARG A 122 -22.51 7.65 -11.13
N ILE A 123 -22.78 6.69 -12.03
CA ILE A 123 -23.06 6.91 -13.44
C ILE A 123 -24.41 6.24 -13.74
N GLU A 124 -25.37 7.01 -14.21
CA GLU A 124 -26.71 6.55 -14.49
C GLU A 124 -27.14 6.96 -15.89
N LYS A 125 -27.72 6.00 -16.65
CA LYS A 125 -28.33 6.26 -17.95
C LYS A 125 -29.55 5.36 -18.15
N PRO A 126 -30.72 5.91 -18.56
CA PRO A 126 -31.89 5.09 -18.83
C PRO A 126 -31.63 3.98 -19.83
N GLY A 127 -31.99 2.75 -19.52
CA GLY A 127 -31.75 1.57 -20.35
C GLY A 127 -30.38 0.89 -20.14
N PHE A 128 -29.59 1.35 -19.19
CA PHE A 128 -28.28 0.78 -18.85
C PHE A 128 -28.20 0.47 -17.35
N GLU A 129 -27.30 -0.43 -16.99
CA GLU A 129 -26.97 -0.70 -15.59
C GLU A 129 -26.25 0.52 -14.99
N ALA A 130 -26.62 0.89 -13.78
CA ALA A 130 -25.94 1.95 -13.05
C ALA A 130 -24.56 1.47 -12.56
N ILE A 131 -23.55 2.32 -12.68
CA ILE A 131 -22.22 2.07 -12.13
C ILE A 131 -22.07 2.90 -10.86
N GLU A 132 -21.73 2.25 -9.76
CA GLU A 132 -21.21 2.89 -8.56
C GLU A 132 -19.78 2.39 -8.34
N THR A 133 -18.82 3.32 -8.23
CA THR A 133 -17.40 2.97 -8.22
C THR A 133 -16.59 3.97 -7.41
N LEU A 134 -15.46 3.52 -6.89
CA LEU A 134 -14.46 4.40 -6.29
C LEU A 134 -13.53 4.93 -7.39
N LEU A 135 -13.58 6.25 -7.62
CA LEU A 135 -12.70 6.93 -8.56
C LEU A 135 -11.35 7.21 -7.86
N ALA A 136 -10.27 6.60 -8.38
CA ALA A 136 -8.94 6.73 -7.81
C ALA A 136 -8.49 8.19 -7.72
N HIS A 137 -7.73 8.52 -6.68
CA HIS A 137 -7.13 9.85 -6.46
C HIS A 137 -6.04 10.23 -7.48
N ARG A 138 -5.58 9.26 -8.29
CA ARG A 138 -4.58 9.44 -9.35
C ARG A 138 -5.23 9.20 -10.71
N GLY A 139 -4.71 9.89 -11.73
CA GLY A 139 -5.26 9.85 -13.08
C GLY A 139 -6.13 11.06 -13.40
N THR A 140 -6.19 11.42 -14.68
CA THR A 140 -6.93 12.58 -15.18
C THR A 140 -8.00 12.21 -16.18
N ASN A 141 -7.92 11.04 -16.82
CA ASN A 141 -8.87 10.59 -17.84
C ASN A 141 -9.48 9.25 -17.43
N PHE A 142 -10.80 9.20 -17.33
CA PHE A 142 -11.53 8.00 -16.96
C PHE A 142 -12.62 7.72 -17.99
N GLU A 143 -12.64 6.49 -18.49
CA GLU A 143 -13.59 6.02 -19.48
C GLU A 143 -14.41 4.85 -18.92
N PHE A 144 -15.73 4.96 -19.02
CA PHE A 144 -16.67 3.95 -18.57
C PHE A 144 -17.54 3.48 -19.73
N VAL A 145 -17.66 2.17 -19.90
CA VAL A 145 -18.61 1.58 -20.84
C VAL A 145 -19.78 1.03 -20.03
N LEU A 146 -20.98 1.42 -20.38
CA LEU A 146 -22.20 1.00 -19.69
C LEU A 146 -22.73 -0.30 -20.30
N ASP A 147 -23.13 -1.22 -19.46
CA ASP A 147 -23.82 -2.45 -19.88
C ASP A 147 -25.32 -2.17 -20.02
N GLU A 148 -25.99 -2.78 -21.02
CA GLU A 148 -27.44 -2.65 -21.17
C GLU A 148 -28.17 -3.24 -19.96
N ALA A 149 -29.26 -2.59 -19.57
CA ALA A 149 -30.06 -3.03 -18.43
C ALA A 149 -30.55 -4.49 -18.60
N GLY A 150 -30.30 -5.32 -17.59
CA GLY A 150 -30.62 -6.74 -17.59
C GLY A 150 -29.62 -7.62 -18.36
N SER A 151 -28.51 -7.08 -18.88
CA SER A 151 -27.45 -7.87 -19.50
C SER A 151 -26.48 -8.49 -18.48
N ILE A 152 -26.48 -7.96 -17.24
CA ILE A 152 -25.70 -8.51 -16.12
C ILE A 152 -26.66 -9.17 -15.14
N PRO A 153 -26.39 -10.41 -14.67
CA PRO A 153 -27.18 -11.06 -13.65
C PRO A 153 -27.23 -10.18 -12.37
N SER A 154 -28.40 -10.14 -11.75
CA SER A 154 -28.56 -9.39 -10.50
C SER A 154 -27.53 -9.83 -9.46
N GLY A 155 -26.94 -8.87 -8.76
CA GLY A 155 -25.92 -9.12 -7.74
C GLY A 155 -24.50 -9.27 -8.28
N MET A 156 -24.27 -9.12 -9.60
CA MET A 156 -22.92 -9.15 -10.19
C MET A 156 -22.50 -7.79 -10.76
N VAL A 157 -21.21 -7.64 -10.96
CA VAL A 157 -20.58 -6.52 -11.67
C VAL A 157 -19.61 -7.04 -12.72
N ARG A 158 -19.38 -6.23 -13.76
CA ARG A 158 -18.39 -6.54 -14.81
C ARG A 158 -17.02 -5.98 -14.45
N VAL A 159 -16.01 -6.85 -14.47
CA VAL A 159 -14.59 -6.45 -14.50
C VAL A 159 -14.07 -6.63 -15.93
N ARG A 160 -13.43 -5.60 -16.46
CA ARG A 160 -12.96 -5.60 -17.85
C ARG A 160 -11.72 -6.44 -18.05
N GLU A 161 -11.54 -6.87 -19.29
CA GLU A 161 -10.33 -7.56 -19.76
C GLU A 161 -9.07 -6.75 -19.48
N GLY A 162 -7.97 -7.44 -19.42
CA GLY A 162 -6.63 -6.85 -19.24
C GLY A 162 -5.67 -7.74 -18.49
N ASP A 163 -4.43 -7.30 -18.47
CA ASP A 163 -3.39 -7.97 -17.71
C ASP A 163 -3.56 -7.70 -16.22
N LYS A 164 -3.79 -8.75 -15.46
CA LYS A 164 -3.94 -8.71 -14.00
C LYS A 164 -2.67 -9.22 -13.33
N ARG A 165 -2.24 -8.52 -12.30
CA ARG A 165 -1.08 -8.89 -11.47
C ARG A 165 -1.54 -9.35 -10.10
N ILE A 166 -0.76 -10.22 -9.50
CA ILE A 166 -0.95 -10.58 -8.09
C ILE A 166 -0.33 -9.47 -7.24
N GLN A 167 -1.19 -8.66 -6.62
CA GLN A 167 -0.79 -7.53 -5.78
C GLN A 167 -0.81 -7.92 -4.30
N LEU A 168 -0.15 -9.02 -3.97
CA LEU A 168 0.08 -9.50 -2.62
C LEU A 168 1.56 -9.37 -2.28
N ALA A 169 1.87 -9.44 -1.00
CA ALA A 169 3.24 -9.42 -0.51
C ALA A 169 4.11 -10.47 -1.22
N ALA A 170 5.29 -10.09 -1.65
CA ALA A 170 6.25 -10.91 -2.39
C ALA A 170 5.84 -11.34 -3.81
N PHE A 171 4.76 -10.83 -4.39
CA PHE A 171 4.30 -11.21 -5.74
C PHE A 171 4.47 -10.11 -6.80
N ASP A 172 5.12 -9.00 -6.51
CA ASP A 172 5.22 -7.86 -7.44
C ASP A 172 5.87 -8.21 -8.80
N ASP A 173 6.80 -9.15 -8.81
CA ASP A 173 7.48 -9.67 -10.01
C ASP A 173 6.86 -10.97 -10.55
N TYR A 174 5.79 -11.50 -9.91
CA TYR A 174 5.12 -12.69 -10.39
C TYR A 174 4.44 -12.41 -11.74
N PRO A 175 4.47 -13.34 -12.71
CA PRO A 175 3.92 -13.11 -14.03
C PRO A 175 2.45 -12.67 -14.00
N ALA A 176 2.14 -11.60 -14.74
CA ALA A 176 0.76 -11.21 -14.96
C ALA A 176 0.02 -12.27 -15.79
N ALA A 177 -1.29 -12.41 -15.57
CA ALA A 177 -2.16 -13.16 -16.43
C ALA A 177 -3.10 -12.24 -17.19
N SER A 178 -3.22 -12.43 -18.50
CA SER A 178 -4.24 -11.76 -19.29
C SER A 178 -5.59 -12.42 -19.02
N THR A 179 -6.57 -11.65 -18.59
CA THR A 179 -7.92 -12.11 -18.30
C THR A 179 -8.90 -11.50 -19.28
N PRO A 180 -9.84 -12.29 -19.85
CA PRO A 180 -10.98 -11.72 -20.56
C PRO A 180 -11.87 -10.94 -19.57
N SER A 181 -12.84 -10.18 -20.10
CA SER A 181 -13.90 -9.59 -19.29
C SER A 181 -14.70 -10.70 -18.58
N TYR A 182 -15.00 -10.51 -17.31
CA TYR A 182 -15.74 -11.46 -16.48
C TYR A 182 -16.73 -10.72 -15.58
N LEU A 183 -17.67 -11.49 -15.02
CA LEU A 183 -18.55 -11.01 -13.97
C LEU A 183 -18.09 -11.60 -12.62
N ILE A 184 -18.31 -10.82 -11.56
CA ILE A 184 -18.03 -11.24 -10.18
C ILE A 184 -19.17 -10.76 -9.29
N ASP A 185 -19.50 -11.51 -8.23
CA ASP A 185 -20.51 -11.11 -7.29
C ASP A 185 -20.13 -9.77 -6.61
N LYS A 186 -21.12 -8.89 -6.45
CA LYS A 186 -20.93 -7.60 -5.76
C LYS A 186 -20.48 -7.77 -4.32
N THR A 187 -21.01 -8.78 -3.66
CA THR A 187 -20.78 -9.09 -2.24
C THR A 187 -20.30 -10.52 -2.10
N GLU A 188 -19.90 -10.90 -0.90
CA GLU A 188 -19.77 -12.30 -0.52
C GLU A 188 -21.14 -13.00 -0.67
N VAL A 189 -21.12 -14.33 -0.86
CA VAL A 189 -22.33 -15.15 -0.86
C VAL A 189 -22.97 -15.09 0.52
N THR A 190 -24.27 -14.76 0.56
CA THR A 190 -25.00 -14.62 1.83
C THR A 190 -25.49 -15.95 2.41
N ASN A 191 -25.83 -15.94 3.71
CA ASN A 191 -26.44 -17.09 4.37
C ASN A 191 -27.73 -17.53 3.66
N SER A 192 -28.58 -16.59 3.25
CA SER A 192 -29.85 -16.91 2.56
C SER A 192 -29.60 -17.56 1.19
N GLU A 193 -28.61 -17.09 0.45
CA GLU A 193 -28.24 -17.67 -0.85
C GLU A 193 -27.66 -19.07 -0.69
N PHE A 194 -26.77 -19.29 0.28
CA PHE A 194 -26.21 -20.62 0.55
C PHE A 194 -27.27 -21.60 1.07
N LYS A 195 -28.26 -21.12 1.84
CA LYS A 195 -29.38 -21.92 2.27
C LYS A 195 -30.21 -22.44 1.10
N GLN A 196 -30.37 -21.66 0.02
CA GLN A 196 -31.04 -22.12 -1.20
C GLN A 196 -30.33 -23.31 -1.82
N PHE A 197 -28.99 -23.33 -1.83
CA PHE A 197 -28.18 -24.47 -2.28
C PHE A 197 -28.45 -25.72 -1.44
N ILE A 198 -28.45 -25.58 -0.11
CA ILE A 198 -28.74 -26.72 0.80
C ILE A 198 -30.15 -27.24 0.58
N ASP A 199 -31.16 -26.35 0.51
CA ASP A 199 -32.55 -26.72 0.36
C ASP A 199 -32.86 -27.36 -1.01
N ALA A 200 -32.14 -26.96 -2.05
CA ALA A 200 -32.18 -27.58 -3.35
C ALA A 200 -31.51 -28.98 -3.40
N GLY A 201 -30.91 -29.42 -2.30
CA GLY A 201 -30.25 -30.70 -2.20
C GLY A 201 -28.78 -30.73 -2.60
N GLY A 202 -28.11 -29.56 -2.54
CA GLY A 202 -26.72 -29.38 -2.96
C GLY A 202 -25.72 -30.37 -2.33
N TYR A 203 -25.93 -30.78 -1.08
CA TYR A 203 -25.13 -31.81 -0.42
C TYR A 203 -25.56 -33.27 -0.73
N ARG A 204 -26.58 -33.46 -1.54
CA ARG A 204 -27.09 -34.78 -1.93
C ARG A 204 -26.81 -35.10 -3.39
N ASP A 205 -26.52 -34.11 -4.20
CA ASP A 205 -26.27 -34.24 -5.62
C ASP A 205 -24.77 -34.17 -5.89
N ALA A 206 -24.15 -35.32 -6.15
CA ALA A 206 -22.73 -35.43 -6.46
C ALA A 206 -22.31 -34.64 -7.71
N ALA A 207 -23.28 -34.29 -8.58
CA ALA A 207 -22.99 -33.52 -9.79
C ALA A 207 -22.39 -32.15 -9.55
N TYR A 208 -22.59 -31.54 -8.36
CA TYR A 208 -21.98 -30.27 -7.98
C TYR A 208 -20.57 -30.41 -7.39
N TRP A 209 -20.14 -31.61 -7.02
CA TRP A 209 -18.87 -31.89 -6.34
C TRP A 209 -17.84 -32.47 -7.33
N ASN A 210 -17.46 -31.67 -8.30
CA ASN A 210 -16.61 -32.06 -9.43
C ASN A 210 -15.12 -32.17 -9.07
N HIS A 211 -14.74 -31.90 -7.82
CA HIS A 211 -13.36 -31.94 -7.38
C HIS A 211 -13.13 -33.09 -6.39
N ALA A 212 -12.08 -33.86 -6.62
CA ALA A 212 -11.67 -34.91 -5.69
C ALA A 212 -11.33 -34.29 -4.33
N VAL A 213 -11.90 -34.82 -3.27
CA VAL A 213 -11.66 -34.35 -1.90
C VAL A 213 -10.51 -35.15 -1.30
N PHE A 214 -9.50 -34.49 -0.80
CA PHE A 214 -8.35 -35.11 -0.17
C PHE A 214 -8.30 -34.74 1.32
N ASP A 215 -8.00 -35.75 2.16
CA ASP A 215 -7.69 -35.58 3.59
C ASP A 215 -6.38 -36.31 3.88
N ASP A 216 -5.40 -35.61 4.49
CA ASP A 216 -4.04 -36.12 4.72
C ASP A 216 -3.38 -36.79 3.50
N GLY A 217 -3.70 -36.32 2.29
CA GLY A 217 -3.17 -36.82 1.02
C GLY A 217 -3.90 -38.08 0.48
N GLU A 218 -4.91 -38.58 1.15
CA GLU A 218 -5.78 -39.70 0.67
C GLU A 218 -7.06 -39.13 0.02
N GLU A 219 -7.40 -39.64 -1.16
CA GLU A 219 -8.65 -39.27 -1.84
C GLU A 219 -9.84 -39.93 -1.14
N LEU A 220 -10.81 -39.13 -0.74
CA LEU A 220 -12.03 -39.61 -0.09
C LEU A 220 -13.10 -39.95 -1.12
N SER A 221 -13.88 -41.00 -0.86
CA SER A 221 -15.14 -41.21 -1.61
C SER A 221 -16.10 -40.05 -1.30
N TRP A 222 -17.02 -39.74 -2.23
CA TRP A 222 -18.00 -38.68 -2.03
C TRP A 222 -18.84 -38.85 -0.76
N GLU A 223 -19.25 -40.10 -0.45
CA GLU A 223 -20.00 -40.44 0.75
C GLU A 223 -19.20 -40.14 2.02
N THR A 224 -17.89 -40.36 2.03
CA THR A 224 -17.01 -40.05 3.14
C THR A 224 -16.75 -38.55 3.22
N ALA A 225 -16.52 -37.91 2.07
CA ALA A 225 -16.25 -36.45 2.00
C ALA A 225 -17.41 -35.61 2.57
N ILE A 226 -18.66 -35.96 2.26
CA ILE A 226 -19.86 -35.26 2.76
C ILE A 226 -19.96 -35.29 4.29
N ASP A 227 -19.41 -36.31 4.94
CA ASP A 227 -19.42 -36.39 6.41
C ASP A 227 -18.50 -35.34 7.07
N HIS A 228 -17.53 -34.73 6.35
CA HIS A 228 -16.75 -33.59 6.82
C HIS A 228 -17.57 -32.29 6.86
N PHE A 229 -18.64 -32.18 6.08
CA PHE A 229 -19.38 -30.93 5.89
C PHE A 229 -20.62 -30.86 6.80
N ARG A 230 -20.39 -30.79 8.11
CA ARG A 230 -21.41 -30.76 9.15
C ARG A 230 -21.40 -29.44 9.91
N ASP A 231 -22.59 -28.97 10.26
CA ASP A 231 -22.78 -27.86 11.19
C ASP A 231 -22.49 -28.28 12.65
N ARG A 232 -22.60 -27.33 13.59
CA ARG A 232 -22.38 -27.57 15.04
C ARG A 232 -23.31 -28.64 15.63
N THR A 233 -24.42 -28.96 14.97
CA THR A 233 -25.41 -29.96 15.41
C THR A 233 -25.34 -31.29 14.65
N GLY A 234 -24.36 -31.45 13.75
CA GLY A 234 -24.14 -32.65 12.95
C GLY A 234 -25.02 -32.76 11.71
N ARG A 235 -25.74 -31.70 11.31
CA ARG A 235 -26.43 -31.64 10.01
C ARG A 235 -25.50 -31.13 8.95
N VAL A 236 -25.80 -31.44 7.67
CA VAL A 236 -25.02 -30.88 6.56
C VAL A 236 -25.20 -29.37 6.52
N GLY A 237 -24.08 -28.66 6.29
CA GLY A 237 -24.08 -27.20 6.23
C GLY A 237 -22.82 -26.57 6.83
N PRO A 238 -22.67 -25.25 6.74
CA PRO A 238 -21.54 -24.48 7.26
C PRO A 238 -21.25 -24.76 8.74
N SER A 239 -19.97 -24.79 9.12
CA SER A 239 -19.55 -25.09 10.49
C SER A 239 -20.06 -24.08 11.53
N THR A 240 -20.41 -22.88 11.09
CA THR A 240 -20.95 -21.80 11.94
C THR A 240 -22.44 -21.92 12.23
N TRP A 241 -23.15 -22.76 11.46
CA TRP A 241 -24.60 -22.92 11.57
C TRP A 241 -25.01 -23.91 12.69
N GLU A 242 -26.28 -23.88 13.05
CA GLU A 242 -26.90 -24.81 14.02
C GLU A 242 -28.27 -25.27 13.50
N GLY A 243 -28.58 -26.55 13.65
CA GLY A 243 -29.85 -27.11 13.23
C GLY A 243 -30.10 -27.11 11.71
N GLY A 244 -29.04 -26.96 10.90
CA GLY A 244 -29.11 -26.87 9.45
C GLY A 244 -29.51 -25.48 8.95
N THR A 245 -29.34 -24.44 9.76
CA THR A 245 -29.66 -23.05 9.41
C THR A 245 -28.76 -22.06 10.14
N TYR A 246 -28.76 -20.81 9.70
CA TYR A 246 -28.05 -19.67 10.28
C TYR A 246 -28.88 -18.97 11.36
N PRO A 247 -28.30 -18.07 12.18
CA PRO A 247 -29.02 -17.31 13.19
C PRO A 247 -30.12 -16.42 12.59
N ILE A 248 -31.22 -16.24 13.35
CA ILE A 248 -32.34 -15.42 12.91
C ILE A 248 -31.92 -13.97 12.73
N GLY A 249 -32.19 -13.38 11.55
CA GLY A 249 -31.86 -12.02 11.19
C GLY A 249 -30.52 -11.87 10.51
N GLU A 250 -29.82 -12.97 10.24
CA GLU A 250 -28.54 -12.97 9.51
C GLU A 250 -28.67 -13.45 8.06
N ASP A 251 -29.83 -13.23 7.43
CA ASP A 251 -30.11 -13.62 6.04
C ASP A 251 -29.09 -13.02 5.07
N ASP A 252 -28.77 -11.73 5.26
CA ASP A 252 -27.87 -10.94 4.41
C ASP A 252 -26.43 -10.84 4.99
N TYR A 253 -26.09 -11.65 5.99
CA TYR A 253 -24.69 -11.80 6.42
C TYR A 253 -23.97 -12.78 5.51
N PRO A 254 -22.65 -12.67 5.36
CA PRO A 254 -21.89 -13.62 4.55
C PRO A 254 -21.99 -15.03 5.14
N VAL A 255 -22.15 -16.02 4.31
CA VAL A 255 -21.96 -17.40 4.75
C VAL A 255 -20.50 -17.60 5.13
N SER A 256 -20.27 -18.19 6.30
CA SER A 256 -18.93 -18.48 6.80
C SER A 256 -18.82 -19.86 7.41
N GLY A 257 -17.59 -20.33 7.62
CA GLY A 257 -17.38 -21.71 8.08
C GLY A 257 -17.59 -22.73 6.99
N VAL A 258 -17.27 -22.39 5.74
CA VAL A 258 -17.31 -23.26 4.56
C VAL A 258 -15.93 -23.59 4.05
N SER A 259 -15.73 -24.82 3.60
CA SER A 259 -14.52 -25.27 2.92
C SER A 259 -14.46 -24.77 1.49
N TRP A 260 -13.27 -24.85 0.88
CA TRP A 260 -13.11 -24.60 -0.55
C TRP A 260 -14.03 -25.51 -1.41
N TYR A 261 -14.20 -26.76 -1.01
CA TYR A 261 -15.06 -27.72 -1.71
C TYR A 261 -16.54 -27.33 -1.66
N GLU A 262 -17.02 -26.87 -0.51
CA GLU A 262 -18.40 -26.38 -0.36
C GLU A 262 -18.63 -25.13 -1.20
N ALA A 263 -17.66 -24.21 -1.20
CA ALA A 263 -17.69 -22.99 -2.02
C ALA A 263 -17.69 -23.33 -3.53
N ALA A 264 -16.86 -24.26 -3.97
CA ALA A 264 -16.81 -24.72 -5.36
C ALA A 264 -18.11 -25.43 -5.78
N ALA A 265 -18.68 -26.27 -4.91
CA ALA A 265 -19.96 -26.95 -5.17
C ALA A 265 -21.13 -25.95 -5.28
N TYR A 266 -21.15 -24.92 -4.45
CA TYR A 266 -22.12 -23.82 -4.57
C TYR A 266 -21.95 -23.07 -5.90
N ALA A 267 -20.70 -22.74 -6.27
CA ALA A 267 -20.44 -22.08 -7.54
C ALA A 267 -20.93 -22.89 -8.74
N GLU A 268 -20.70 -24.20 -8.74
CA GLU A 268 -21.20 -25.13 -9.76
C GLU A 268 -22.74 -25.18 -9.80
N PHE A 269 -23.40 -25.22 -8.62
CA PHE A 269 -24.86 -25.12 -8.52
C PHE A 269 -25.41 -23.83 -9.17
N ARG A 270 -24.67 -22.72 -9.09
CA ARG A 270 -25.04 -21.45 -9.74
C ARG A 270 -24.62 -21.39 -11.22
N GLY A 271 -23.95 -22.42 -11.76
CA GLY A 271 -23.37 -22.42 -13.10
C GLY A 271 -22.21 -21.42 -13.23
N ARG A 272 -21.44 -21.26 -12.19
CA ARG A 272 -20.34 -20.29 -12.03
C ARG A 272 -19.05 -20.98 -11.54
N SER A 273 -18.04 -20.22 -11.19
CA SER A 273 -16.78 -20.70 -10.61
C SER A 273 -16.37 -19.81 -9.43
N LEU A 274 -15.38 -20.28 -8.66
CA LEU A 274 -14.66 -19.40 -7.77
C LEU A 274 -13.74 -18.48 -8.59
N PRO A 275 -13.53 -17.21 -8.17
CA PRO A 275 -12.56 -16.35 -8.82
C PRO A 275 -11.15 -16.89 -8.65
N SER A 276 -10.30 -16.82 -9.69
CA SER A 276 -8.87 -16.99 -9.48
C SER A 276 -8.30 -15.81 -8.70
N VAL A 277 -7.09 -15.98 -8.13
CA VAL A 277 -6.37 -14.89 -7.46
C VAL A 277 -6.26 -13.65 -8.36
N TYR A 278 -6.02 -13.84 -9.66
CA TYR A 278 -5.95 -12.75 -10.64
C TYR A 278 -7.30 -12.03 -10.84
N HIS A 279 -8.39 -12.80 -10.89
CA HIS A 279 -9.74 -12.23 -11.04
C HIS A 279 -10.19 -11.54 -9.76
N TRP A 280 -9.92 -12.15 -8.60
CA TRP A 280 -10.24 -11.56 -7.30
C TRP A 280 -9.49 -10.23 -7.09
N LEU A 281 -8.17 -10.24 -7.26
CA LEU A 281 -7.34 -9.02 -7.16
C LEU A 281 -7.64 -8.02 -8.27
N GLY A 282 -8.07 -8.49 -9.45
CA GLY A 282 -8.54 -7.64 -10.54
C GLY A 282 -9.84 -6.90 -10.24
N ALA A 283 -10.66 -7.41 -9.32
CA ALA A 283 -11.92 -6.81 -8.88
C ALA A 283 -11.77 -5.90 -7.65
N THR A 284 -10.57 -5.83 -7.06
CA THR A 284 -10.23 -4.91 -5.98
C THR A 284 -9.13 -3.95 -6.40
N SER A 285 -8.70 -3.05 -5.54
CA SER A 285 -7.55 -2.19 -5.78
C SER A 285 -6.76 -2.00 -4.50
N THR A 286 -5.66 -2.72 -4.39
CA THR A 286 -4.71 -2.54 -3.28
C THR A 286 -4.10 -1.14 -3.24
N GLY A 287 -4.05 -0.42 -4.37
CA GLY A 287 -3.61 0.97 -4.44
C GLY A 287 -4.57 1.98 -3.81
N LEU A 288 -5.80 1.55 -3.47
CA LEU A 288 -6.82 2.36 -2.79
C LEU A 288 -7.09 1.88 -1.35
N ALA A 289 -6.25 0.99 -0.84
CA ALA A 289 -6.42 0.41 0.50
C ALA A 289 -6.55 1.47 1.60
N THR A 290 -5.79 2.55 1.53
CA THR A 290 -5.87 3.68 2.49
C THR A 290 -7.29 4.26 2.61
N PHE A 291 -8.10 4.17 1.56
CA PHE A 291 -9.50 4.65 1.56
C PHE A 291 -10.50 3.55 1.90
N VAL A 292 -10.19 2.30 1.58
CA VAL A 292 -11.10 1.15 1.75
C VAL A 292 -10.99 0.54 3.16
N LEU A 293 -9.76 0.31 3.64
CA LEU A 293 -9.52 -0.40 4.91
C LEU A 293 -10.17 0.27 6.14
N PRO A 294 -10.15 1.60 6.31
CA PRO A 294 -10.77 2.24 7.49
C PRO A 294 -12.28 2.02 7.61
N GLN A 295 -12.96 1.67 6.51
CA GLN A 295 -14.41 1.44 6.48
C GLN A 295 -14.77 -0.04 6.47
N SER A 296 -13.77 -0.91 6.33
CA SER A 296 -13.93 -2.36 6.27
C SER A 296 -14.07 -2.96 7.67
N ASN A 297 -14.60 -4.18 7.73
CA ASN A 297 -14.83 -4.86 8.99
C ASN A 297 -13.59 -5.67 9.40
N PHE A 298 -12.70 -5.03 10.20
CA PHE A 298 -11.52 -5.64 10.78
C PHE A 298 -11.53 -5.50 12.30
N LEU A 299 -10.89 -6.42 13.01
CA LEU A 299 -10.80 -6.42 14.48
C LEU A 299 -12.17 -6.26 15.17
N GLY A 300 -13.23 -6.72 14.50
CA GLY A 300 -14.59 -6.70 15.00
C GLY A 300 -14.93 -7.90 15.88
N GLU A 301 -16.17 -7.95 16.37
CA GLU A 301 -16.69 -9.05 17.20
C GLU A 301 -17.35 -10.16 16.38
N GLY A 302 -17.55 -9.95 15.06
CA GLY A 302 -18.18 -10.89 14.15
C GLY A 302 -18.32 -10.32 12.75
N PRO A 303 -18.77 -11.15 11.77
CA PRO A 303 -19.13 -10.66 10.45
C PRO A 303 -20.30 -9.68 10.56
N ARG A 304 -20.42 -8.79 9.58
CA ARG A 304 -21.56 -7.86 9.45
C ARG A 304 -22.30 -8.11 8.16
N GLN A 305 -23.49 -7.54 8.02
CA GLN A 305 -24.28 -7.58 6.80
C GLN A 305 -23.42 -7.18 5.58
N VAL A 306 -23.57 -7.90 4.47
CA VAL A 306 -22.86 -7.58 3.23
C VAL A 306 -23.24 -6.21 2.70
N ALA A 307 -22.35 -5.55 1.98
CA ALA A 307 -22.52 -4.19 1.46
C ALA A 307 -22.79 -3.12 2.54
N ALA A 308 -22.36 -3.36 3.77
CA ALA A 308 -22.44 -2.36 4.84
C ALA A 308 -21.38 -1.27 4.73
N SER A 309 -20.39 -1.46 3.88
CA SER A 309 -19.36 -0.47 3.50
C SER A 309 -19.67 0.19 2.15
N MET A 310 -18.80 1.08 1.71
CA MET A 310 -18.89 1.70 0.39
C MET A 310 -18.27 0.80 -0.68
N PRO A 311 -18.74 0.84 -1.95
CA PRO A 311 -18.20 -0.01 -3.01
C PRO A 311 -16.76 0.35 -3.37
N GLY A 312 -15.98 -0.66 -3.71
CA GLY A 312 -14.65 -0.52 -4.29
C GLY A 312 -14.65 -0.07 -5.75
N PRO A 313 -13.46 -0.10 -6.41
CA PRO A 313 -13.26 0.46 -7.75
C PRO A 313 -14.09 -0.15 -8.88
N TYR A 314 -14.66 -1.33 -8.66
CA TYR A 314 -15.49 -2.03 -9.66
C TYR A 314 -16.94 -2.20 -9.21
N GLY A 315 -17.33 -1.54 -8.11
CA GLY A 315 -18.65 -1.72 -7.52
C GLY A 315 -18.80 -3.01 -6.70
N THR A 316 -17.68 -3.62 -6.33
CA THR A 316 -17.63 -4.74 -5.38
C THR A 316 -17.56 -4.22 -3.96
N TYR A 317 -18.22 -4.89 -3.02
CA TYR A 317 -18.26 -4.57 -1.60
C TYR A 317 -17.47 -5.62 -0.81
N ASP A 318 -16.98 -5.22 0.36
CA ASP A 318 -16.38 -6.09 1.36
C ASP A 318 -15.24 -6.99 0.81
N MET A 319 -14.52 -6.50 -0.24
CA MET A 319 -13.31 -7.18 -0.74
C MET A 319 -12.17 -7.15 0.30
N ALA A 320 -12.33 -6.35 1.34
CA ALA A 320 -11.39 -6.24 2.45
C ALA A 320 -12.14 -6.42 3.77
N GLY A 321 -11.69 -7.34 4.61
CA GLY A 321 -12.31 -7.66 5.89
C GLY A 321 -13.58 -8.49 5.73
N ASN A 322 -14.43 -8.47 6.75
CA ASN A 322 -15.67 -9.24 6.89
C ASN A 322 -15.41 -10.75 6.89
N VAL A 323 -15.42 -11.47 5.76
CA VAL A 323 -14.96 -12.86 5.70
C VAL A 323 -13.88 -13.03 4.64
N LYS A 324 -12.95 -13.95 4.86
CA LYS A 324 -11.99 -14.38 3.84
C LYS A 324 -12.70 -15.09 2.71
N GLU A 325 -12.19 -14.92 1.51
CA GLU A 325 -12.82 -15.44 0.32
C GLU A 325 -11.96 -16.47 -0.40
N TRP A 326 -12.47 -17.69 -0.52
CA TRP A 326 -11.83 -18.76 -1.25
C TRP A 326 -11.60 -18.40 -2.71
N CYS A 327 -10.37 -18.59 -3.18
CA CYS A 327 -9.98 -18.49 -4.57
C CYS A 327 -9.73 -19.84 -5.22
N TRP A 328 -9.77 -19.86 -6.55
CA TRP A 328 -9.58 -21.08 -7.34
C TRP A 328 -8.19 -21.69 -7.22
N ASN A 329 -7.13 -20.85 -7.23
CA ASN A 329 -5.75 -21.32 -7.41
C ASN A 329 -5.23 -22.12 -6.21
N GLU A 330 -4.46 -23.16 -6.55
CA GLU A 330 -3.63 -23.90 -5.59
C GLU A 330 -2.31 -23.19 -5.31
N THR A 331 -1.80 -23.39 -4.09
CA THR A 331 -0.42 -23.13 -3.72
C THR A 331 0.07 -24.28 -2.84
N GLY A 332 0.99 -25.10 -3.35
CA GLY A 332 1.31 -26.37 -2.73
C GLY A 332 0.08 -27.29 -2.61
N THR A 333 -0.29 -27.67 -1.39
CA THR A 333 -1.49 -28.46 -1.06
C THR A 333 -2.67 -27.59 -0.60
N ASN A 334 -2.47 -26.27 -0.50
CA ASN A 334 -3.46 -25.31 -0.01
C ASN A 334 -4.18 -24.61 -1.18
N ARG A 335 -5.26 -23.91 -0.84
CA ARG A 335 -5.97 -22.99 -1.72
C ARG A 335 -5.83 -21.57 -1.17
N PHE A 336 -5.67 -20.59 -2.06
CA PHE A 336 -5.70 -19.18 -1.64
C PHE A 336 -7.05 -18.82 -1.05
N ILE A 337 -7.00 -18.02 0.01
CA ILE A 337 -8.14 -17.40 0.66
C ILE A 337 -7.77 -15.97 1.00
N LEU A 338 -8.44 -14.99 0.40
CA LEU A 338 -7.98 -13.60 0.37
C LEU A 338 -8.96 -12.66 1.06
N GLY A 339 -8.53 -11.41 1.27
CA GLY A 339 -9.38 -10.32 1.78
C GLY A 339 -9.22 -10.06 3.28
N ALA A 340 -8.65 -11.02 4.02
CA ALA A 340 -8.66 -11.05 5.48
C ALA A 340 -10.10 -11.07 6.06
N ALA A 341 -10.25 -11.14 7.36
CA ALA A 341 -11.56 -11.29 7.99
C ALA A 341 -11.81 -10.32 9.14
N TRP A 342 -13.03 -10.32 9.63
CA TRP A 342 -13.51 -9.48 10.72
C TRP A 342 -12.69 -9.57 12.02
N ASN A 343 -12.04 -10.69 12.28
CA ASN A 343 -11.23 -10.94 13.49
C ASN A 343 -9.72 -10.79 13.25
N GLU A 344 -9.32 -10.29 12.08
CA GLU A 344 -7.92 -10.14 11.69
C GLU A 344 -7.52 -8.67 11.58
N PRO A 345 -6.24 -8.35 11.74
CA PRO A 345 -5.73 -7.00 11.52
C PRO A 345 -5.70 -6.66 10.03
N THR A 346 -5.79 -5.38 9.73
CA THR A 346 -5.89 -4.82 8.37
C THR A 346 -4.73 -5.19 7.44
N TYR A 347 -3.51 -5.41 7.96
CA TYR A 347 -2.36 -5.80 7.14
C TYR A 347 -2.54 -7.18 6.47
N MET A 348 -3.38 -8.06 7.02
CA MET A 348 -3.69 -9.37 6.42
C MET A 348 -4.34 -9.25 5.04
N PHE A 349 -4.91 -8.09 4.69
CA PHE A 349 -5.44 -7.83 3.35
C PHE A 349 -4.38 -7.96 2.24
N PHE A 350 -3.12 -7.72 2.55
CA PHE A 350 -2.00 -7.79 1.59
C PHE A 350 -1.24 -9.11 1.64
N GLU A 351 -1.54 -9.97 2.62
CA GLU A 351 -0.84 -11.22 2.81
C GLU A 351 -1.33 -12.32 1.83
N GLN A 352 -0.40 -13.20 1.48
CA GLN A 352 -0.72 -14.42 0.75
C GLN A 352 -1.29 -15.47 1.69
N ASP A 353 -2.55 -15.36 2.05
CA ASP A 353 -3.16 -16.39 2.89
C ASP A 353 -3.63 -17.57 2.04
N ALA A 354 -3.35 -18.76 2.55
CA ALA A 354 -3.75 -20.03 1.92
C ALA A 354 -3.99 -21.09 2.98
N ARG A 355 -5.07 -21.83 2.84
CA ARG A 355 -5.51 -22.83 3.81
C ARG A 355 -5.72 -24.20 3.16
N PRO A 356 -5.64 -25.29 3.93
CA PRO A 356 -6.08 -26.59 3.46
C PRO A 356 -7.51 -26.51 2.90
N PRO A 357 -7.80 -27.14 1.75
CA PRO A 357 -9.12 -27.00 1.11
C PRO A 357 -10.30 -27.52 1.97
N LEU A 358 -10.04 -28.31 2.99
CA LEU A 358 -11.02 -28.75 4.00
C LEU A 358 -11.18 -27.81 5.19
N ASP A 359 -10.39 -26.74 5.29
CA ASP A 359 -10.50 -25.77 6.39
C ASP A 359 -11.87 -25.10 6.36
N ARG A 360 -12.55 -25.12 7.53
CA ARG A 360 -13.89 -24.57 7.74
C ARG A 360 -13.93 -23.64 8.94
N SER A 361 -12.86 -22.83 9.06
CA SER A 361 -12.77 -21.78 10.09
C SER A 361 -13.92 -20.80 9.96
N GLU A 362 -14.32 -20.22 11.09
CA GLU A 362 -15.51 -19.36 11.17
C GLU A 362 -15.45 -18.08 10.35
N ASN A 363 -14.28 -17.72 9.86
CA ASN A 363 -14.03 -16.55 9.03
C ASN A 363 -13.84 -16.89 7.53
N ASN A 364 -13.99 -18.15 7.12
CA ASN A 364 -13.87 -18.57 5.73
C ASN A 364 -15.20 -18.51 4.99
N GLY A 365 -15.32 -17.63 4.04
CA GLY A 365 -16.44 -17.46 3.12
C GLY A 365 -15.98 -17.44 1.67
N PHE A 366 -16.76 -16.87 0.75
CA PHE A 366 -16.41 -16.78 -0.66
C PHE A 366 -17.39 -15.90 -1.45
N ARG A 367 -16.98 -15.53 -2.66
CA ARG A 367 -17.87 -15.03 -3.74
C ARG A 367 -17.67 -15.82 -5.01
N THR A 368 -18.56 -15.68 -6.01
CA THR A 368 -18.46 -16.39 -7.28
C THR A 368 -18.12 -15.47 -8.45
N ALA A 369 -17.58 -16.06 -9.51
CA ALA A 369 -17.31 -15.39 -10.77
C ALA A 369 -17.94 -16.14 -11.94
N ASP A 370 -18.35 -15.41 -12.99
CA ASP A 370 -18.82 -15.96 -14.27
C ASP A 370 -17.88 -15.48 -15.38
N TYR A 371 -17.25 -16.41 -16.03
CA TYR A 371 -16.29 -16.14 -17.10
C TYR A 371 -16.91 -15.98 -18.49
N LEU A 372 -18.23 -15.83 -18.56
CA LEU A 372 -18.99 -15.51 -19.78
C LEU A 372 -18.76 -16.52 -20.92
N GLY A 373 -18.53 -17.78 -20.57
CA GLY A 373 -18.26 -18.84 -21.54
C GLY A 373 -16.89 -18.75 -22.22
N ALA A 374 -15.93 -18.04 -21.59
CA ALA A 374 -14.55 -17.99 -22.08
C ALA A 374 -13.97 -19.40 -22.22
N GLU A 375 -13.25 -19.66 -23.32
CA GLU A 375 -12.61 -20.95 -23.57
C GLU A 375 -11.57 -21.24 -22.48
N ALA A 376 -11.45 -22.53 -22.06
CA ALA A 376 -10.52 -22.95 -21.03
C ALA A 376 -9.06 -22.56 -21.34
N ALA A 377 -8.66 -22.55 -22.61
CA ALA A 377 -7.33 -22.13 -23.04
C ALA A 377 -7.03 -20.65 -22.72
N VAL A 378 -8.05 -19.78 -22.76
CA VAL A 378 -7.91 -18.34 -22.44
C VAL A 378 -7.76 -18.14 -20.93
N LEU A 379 -8.45 -18.96 -20.13
CA LEU A 379 -8.40 -18.91 -18.68
C LEU A 379 -7.19 -19.67 -18.09
N GLU A 380 -6.51 -20.50 -18.89
CA GLU A 380 -5.46 -21.41 -18.40
C GLU A 380 -4.40 -20.70 -17.58
N ALA A 381 -3.89 -19.55 -18.03
CA ALA A 381 -2.83 -18.82 -17.34
C ALA A 381 -3.26 -18.33 -15.95
N SER A 382 -4.50 -17.85 -15.80
CA SER A 382 -5.03 -17.35 -14.53
C SER A 382 -5.49 -18.44 -13.57
N MET A 383 -5.76 -19.66 -14.07
CA MET A 383 -6.28 -20.77 -13.28
C MET A 383 -5.20 -21.76 -12.80
N ARG A 384 -3.95 -21.59 -13.26
CA ARG A 384 -2.83 -22.46 -12.85
C ARG A 384 -2.52 -22.32 -11.35
N PRO A 385 -1.90 -23.35 -10.74
CA PRO A 385 -1.31 -23.19 -9.41
C PRO A 385 -0.36 -22.00 -9.36
N VAL A 386 -0.44 -21.25 -8.28
CA VAL A 386 0.42 -20.09 -8.02
C VAL A 386 1.34 -20.45 -6.87
N ASN A 387 2.56 -20.85 -7.20
CA ASN A 387 3.53 -21.29 -6.20
C ASN A 387 4.67 -20.26 -6.09
N ARG A 388 4.94 -19.79 -4.89
CA ARG A 388 6.08 -18.96 -4.56
C ARG A 388 6.64 -19.34 -3.20
N VAL A 389 7.95 -19.54 -3.16
CA VAL A 389 8.67 -19.74 -1.91
C VAL A 389 9.15 -18.36 -1.46
N ILE A 390 8.74 -17.93 -0.28
CA ILE A 390 9.24 -16.73 0.38
C ILE A 390 10.11 -17.10 1.58
N ARG A 391 10.96 -16.16 2.00
CA ARG A 391 11.78 -16.34 3.19
C ARG A 391 10.91 -16.34 4.44
N ASP A 392 11.23 -17.27 5.33
CA ASP A 392 10.67 -17.32 6.67
C ASP A 392 11.78 -17.03 7.68
N TYR A 393 11.82 -15.83 8.19
CA TYR A 393 12.84 -15.37 9.12
C TYR A 393 12.77 -16.03 10.49
N ALA A 394 11.66 -16.70 10.84
CA ALA A 394 11.58 -17.52 12.05
C ALA A 394 12.47 -18.78 11.94
N LEU A 395 12.79 -19.22 10.72
CA LEU A 395 13.66 -20.36 10.45
C LEU A 395 15.11 -19.96 10.14
N GLU A 396 15.41 -18.66 10.06
CA GLU A 396 16.74 -18.16 9.72
C GLU A 396 17.52 -17.69 10.95
N SER A 397 18.83 -17.68 10.81
CA SER A 397 19.74 -17.13 11.81
C SER A 397 20.84 -16.31 11.14
N PRO A 398 21.31 -15.23 11.79
CA PRO A 398 22.46 -14.49 11.30
C PRO A 398 23.69 -15.41 11.14
N ALA A 399 24.55 -15.10 10.16
CA ALA A 399 25.80 -15.83 9.98
C ALA A 399 26.71 -15.72 11.22
N SER A 400 27.60 -16.71 11.41
CA SER A 400 28.59 -16.69 12.51
C SER A 400 29.52 -15.45 12.37
N ASP A 401 30.21 -15.11 13.47
CA ASP A 401 31.12 -13.97 13.46
C ASP A 401 32.28 -14.14 12.46
N GLU A 402 32.78 -15.37 12.30
CA GLU A 402 33.83 -15.66 11.30
C GLU A 402 33.33 -15.41 9.85
N LEU A 403 32.11 -15.87 9.53
CA LEU A 403 31.50 -15.64 8.23
C LEU A 403 31.18 -14.16 8.02
N TYR A 404 30.65 -13.50 9.04
CA TYR A 404 30.40 -12.06 8.99
C TYR A 404 31.67 -11.26 8.66
N GLN A 405 32.83 -11.56 9.31
CA GLN A 405 34.09 -10.88 9.01
C GLN A 405 34.52 -11.12 7.54
N ALA A 406 34.29 -12.32 7.02
CA ALA A 406 34.58 -12.61 5.61
C ALA A 406 33.65 -11.81 4.68
N TYR A 407 32.37 -11.65 5.02
CA TYR A 407 31.41 -10.86 4.25
C TYR A 407 31.71 -9.36 4.31
N VAL A 408 32.10 -8.84 5.48
CA VAL A 408 32.50 -7.42 5.63
C VAL A 408 33.70 -7.07 4.77
N ALA A 409 34.65 -8.01 4.60
CA ALA A 409 35.87 -7.76 3.80
C ALA A 409 35.58 -7.37 2.33
N GLN A 410 34.45 -7.79 1.76
CA GLN A 410 34.09 -7.43 0.38
C GLN A 410 33.73 -5.94 0.20
N PHE A 411 33.35 -5.25 1.29
CA PHE A 411 33.07 -3.81 1.28
C PHE A 411 34.33 -2.95 1.51
N ALA A 412 35.49 -3.58 1.69
CA ALA A 412 36.76 -2.87 1.78
C ALA A 412 37.23 -2.37 0.41
N TYR A 413 38.02 -1.31 0.41
CA TYR A 413 38.70 -0.78 -0.74
C TYR A 413 39.97 -0.03 -0.29
N ASP A 414 40.92 0.15 -1.20
CA ASP A 414 42.13 0.93 -0.93
C ASP A 414 41.77 2.43 -0.90
N PRO A 415 42.36 3.22 0.02
CA PRO A 415 42.12 4.66 0.13
C PRO A 415 42.80 5.42 -1.01
N GLU A 416 42.21 5.42 -2.19
CA GLU A 416 42.68 6.20 -3.33
C GLU A 416 42.18 7.65 -3.26
N PRO A 417 42.90 8.62 -3.89
CA PRO A 417 42.47 10.02 -3.98
C PRO A 417 41.04 10.13 -4.52
N LEU A 418 40.28 11.05 -3.96
CA LEU A 418 38.90 11.31 -4.40
C LEU A 418 38.80 12.04 -5.73
N ASN A 419 39.84 12.77 -6.13
CA ASN A 419 39.83 13.60 -7.34
C ASN A 419 38.56 14.45 -7.48
N ILE A 420 38.24 15.19 -6.41
CA ILE A 420 37.01 15.99 -6.25
C ILE A 420 36.95 17.08 -7.32
N SER A 421 35.80 17.18 -8.01
CA SER A 421 35.48 18.22 -9.00
C SER A 421 34.13 18.85 -8.66
N PRO A 422 34.07 20.14 -8.32
CA PRO A 422 32.80 20.86 -8.23
C PRO A 422 32.15 20.91 -9.62
N VAL A 423 30.85 20.62 -9.68
CA VAL A 423 30.03 20.63 -10.92
C VAL A 423 29.18 21.89 -11.01
N SER A 424 28.37 22.14 -9.99
CA SER A 424 27.47 23.31 -9.95
C SER A 424 27.11 23.69 -8.52
N THR A 425 26.61 24.91 -8.39
CA THR A 425 26.00 25.41 -7.15
C THR A 425 24.67 26.08 -7.52
N ASP A 426 23.61 25.72 -6.81
CA ASP A 426 22.27 26.29 -6.99
C ASP A 426 21.82 26.95 -5.68
N ASP A 427 21.61 28.25 -5.78
CA ASP A 427 21.20 29.14 -4.67
C ASP A 427 19.73 29.58 -4.80
N SER A 428 18.92 28.96 -5.63
CA SER A 428 17.54 29.36 -5.90
C SER A 428 16.61 29.14 -4.68
N SER A 429 16.90 28.13 -3.84
CA SER A 429 16.12 27.89 -2.63
C SER A 429 16.39 28.93 -1.54
N PRO A 430 15.36 29.46 -0.85
CA PRO A 430 15.57 30.32 0.31
C PRO A 430 16.10 29.56 1.55
N TYR A 431 16.02 28.23 1.57
CA TYR A 431 16.33 27.42 2.74
C TYR A 431 17.71 26.74 2.69
N TRP A 432 18.22 26.46 1.50
CA TRP A 432 19.51 25.77 1.32
C TRP A 432 20.23 26.18 0.04
N THR A 433 21.54 25.94 0.03
CA THR A 433 22.37 25.90 -1.16
C THR A 433 22.55 24.44 -1.58
N ARG A 434 22.34 24.10 -2.85
CA ARG A 434 22.62 22.77 -3.43
C ARG A 434 23.97 22.82 -4.13
N GLU A 435 24.94 22.10 -3.62
CA GLU A 435 26.23 21.87 -4.27
C GLU A 435 26.23 20.53 -4.97
N VAL A 436 26.61 20.47 -6.24
CA VAL A 436 26.82 19.23 -6.96
C VAL A 436 28.33 19.02 -7.12
N VAL A 437 28.78 17.86 -6.71
CA VAL A 437 30.20 17.48 -6.73
C VAL A 437 30.37 16.11 -7.36
N GLU A 438 31.46 15.92 -8.08
CA GLU A 438 31.91 14.60 -8.57
C GLU A 438 33.21 14.18 -7.91
N PHE A 439 33.32 12.88 -7.63
CA PHE A 439 34.55 12.25 -7.14
C PHE A 439 34.66 10.80 -7.60
N ASP A 440 35.83 10.19 -7.45
CA ASP A 440 36.07 8.83 -7.87
C ASP A 440 35.35 7.83 -6.95
N ALA A 441 34.58 6.91 -7.53
CA ALA A 441 34.02 5.76 -6.84
C ALA A 441 35.15 4.79 -6.40
N ALA A 442 34.86 3.91 -5.45
CA ALA A 442 35.79 2.93 -4.91
C ALA A 442 35.95 1.67 -5.79
N TYR A 443 35.48 1.69 -7.02
CA TYR A 443 35.48 0.54 -7.93
C TYR A 443 35.45 0.98 -9.41
N GLY A 444 35.92 0.11 -10.29
CA GLY A 444 35.76 0.21 -11.74
C GLY A 444 36.39 1.41 -12.42
N GLY A 445 37.15 2.26 -11.71
CA GLY A 445 37.61 3.55 -12.22
C GLY A 445 36.48 4.51 -12.61
N GLU A 446 35.32 4.34 -12.00
CA GLU A 446 34.14 5.16 -12.25
C GLU A 446 34.15 6.46 -11.44
N ARG A 447 33.44 7.46 -11.94
CA ARG A 447 33.12 8.67 -11.19
C ARG A 447 31.69 8.59 -10.65
N MET A 448 31.44 9.18 -9.49
CA MET A 448 30.13 9.35 -8.91
C MET A 448 29.86 10.81 -8.57
N ALA A 449 28.64 11.24 -8.79
CA ALA A 449 28.17 12.56 -8.35
C ALA A 449 27.48 12.46 -6.98
N ALA A 450 27.47 13.57 -6.25
CA ALA A 450 26.71 13.72 -5.04
C ALA A 450 26.13 15.14 -4.95
N HIS A 451 24.93 15.24 -4.40
CA HIS A 451 24.25 16.52 -4.15
C HIS A 451 24.31 16.81 -2.65
N LEU A 452 25.03 17.86 -2.27
CA LEU A 452 25.10 18.34 -0.90
C LEU A 452 24.14 19.54 -0.72
N PHE A 453 23.15 19.37 0.11
CA PHE A 453 22.20 20.41 0.49
C PHE A 453 22.66 21.02 1.82
N VAL A 454 23.09 22.28 1.79
CA VAL A 454 23.64 22.99 2.94
C VAL A 454 22.60 23.99 3.44
N PRO A 455 22.18 23.94 4.73
CA PRO A 455 21.20 24.88 5.27
C PRO A 455 21.76 26.31 5.32
N ARG A 456 20.92 27.35 5.08
CA ARG A 456 21.40 28.74 5.02
C ARG A 456 21.43 29.44 6.35
N ASP A 457 20.49 29.13 7.25
CA ASP A 457 20.28 29.92 8.48
C ASP A 457 21.00 29.35 9.71
N VAL A 458 21.92 28.43 9.50
CA VAL A 458 22.70 27.74 10.55
C VAL A 458 24.19 27.94 10.29
N ALA A 459 24.96 28.12 11.34
CA ALA A 459 26.41 28.24 11.24
C ALA A 459 27.09 26.84 11.17
N ALA A 460 28.12 26.71 10.35
CA ALA A 460 28.99 25.55 10.32
C ALA A 460 29.73 25.36 11.68
N PRO A 461 30.16 24.13 12.02
CA PRO A 461 30.07 22.91 11.22
C PRO A 461 28.69 22.25 11.30
N TYR A 462 28.21 21.70 10.17
CA TYR A 462 26.85 21.14 10.04
C TYR A 462 26.78 19.68 10.48
N GLN A 463 25.82 19.34 11.34
CA GLN A 463 25.32 17.98 11.47
C GLN A 463 24.82 17.50 10.09
N THR A 464 25.16 16.30 9.68
CA THR A 464 24.90 15.87 8.30
C THR A 464 24.28 14.49 8.26
N VAL A 465 23.34 14.25 7.36
CA VAL A 465 22.84 12.90 7.06
C VAL A 465 23.18 12.51 5.63
N ILE A 466 23.54 11.23 5.43
CA ILE A 466 23.62 10.62 4.10
C ILE A 466 22.26 10.00 3.83
N PHE A 467 21.67 10.34 2.68
CA PHE A 467 20.37 9.86 2.27
C PHE A 467 20.46 8.80 1.18
N LEU A 468 19.82 7.64 1.40
CA LEU A 468 19.63 6.61 0.38
C LEU A 468 18.13 6.48 0.08
N PRO A 469 17.72 6.74 -1.19
CA PRO A 469 16.31 6.82 -1.57
C PRO A 469 15.61 5.46 -1.71
N GLY A 470 14.34 5.48 -2.07
CA GLY A 470 13.61 4.31 -2.52
C GLY A 470 14.01 3.84 -3.91
N SER A 471 13.59 2.63 -4.28
CA SER A 471 13.95 1.97 -5.55
C SER A 471 13.53 2.74 -6.81
N ASN A 472 12.63 3.72 -6.72
CA ASN A 472 12.29 4.58 -7.85
C ASN A 472 13.51 5.29 -8.45
N ALA A 473 14.55 5.56 -7.67
CA ALA A 473 15.78 6.18 -8.12
C ALA A 473 16.50 5.38 -9.23
N THR A 474 16.32 4.06 -9.28
CA THR A 474 16.92 3.21 -10.34
C THR A 474 16.16 3.27 -11.67
N ARG A 475 14.92 3.81 -11.66
CA ARG A 475 14.09 3.99 -12.85
C ARG A 475 14.18 5.41 -13.43
N GLN A 476 14.82 6.32 -12.71
CA GLN A 476 15.03 7.70 -13.11
C GLN A 476 16.40 7.81 -13.80
N THR A 477 16.49 8.68 -14.80
CA THR A 477 17.69 8.85 -15.63
C THR A 477 18.39 10.19 -15.42
N SER A 478 17.85 11.05 -14.57
CA SER A 478 18.40 12.36 -14.21
C SER A 478 18.15 12.70 -12.74
N SER A 479 19.16 13.24 -12.08
CA SER A 479 19.05 13.77 -10.71
C SER A 479 18.15 15.01 -10.59
N ASP A 480 17.74 15.60 -11.71
CA ASP A 480 16.66 16.61 -11.71
C ASP A 480 15.31 16.03 -11.30
N GLN A 481 15.17 14.70 -11.36
CA GLN A 481 13.97 13.96 -10.95
C GLN A 481 14.00 13.57 -9.45
N MET A 482 15.01 13.98 -8.69
CA MET A 482 15.09 13.74 -7.24
C MET A 482 13.86 14.32 -6.53
N GLY A 483 13.19 13.52 -5.72
CA GLY A 483 12.06 13.94 -4.90
C GLY A 483 12.51 14.75 -3.69
N LEU A 484 12.81 16.04 -3.85
CA LEU A 484 13.36 16.89 -2.77
C LEU A 484 12.47 16.94 -1.52
N ALA A 485 11.17 16.67 -1.65
CA ALA A 485 10.26 16.51 -0.51
C ALA A 485 10.68 15.41 0.47
N GLU A 486 11.60 14.52 0.08
CA GLU A 486 12.14 13.48 0.96
C GLU A 486 13.12 14.03 1.99
N ILE A 487 13.79 15.12 1.69
CA ILE A 487 14.87 15.67 2.50
C ILE A 487 14.64 17.11 2.95
N ASP A 488 13.70 17.85 2.34
CA ASP A 488 13.56 19.30 2.53
C ASP A 488 13.34 19.69 3.99
N LEU A 489 12.55 18.92 4.74
CA LEU A 489 12.31 19.20 6.16
C LEU A 489 13.57 18.92 7.01
N ILE A 490 14.40 17.93 6.62
CA ILE A 490 15.69 17.68 7.31
C ILE A 490 16.62 18.88 7.11
N VAL A 491 16.71 19.41 5.89
CA VAL A 491 17.54 20.58 5.62
C VAL A 491 17.00 21.83 6.31
N LYS A 492 15.68 22.03 6.29
CA LYS A 492 15.01 23.14 6.99
C LYS A 492 15.19 23.07 8.52
N SER A 493 15.45 21.90 9.10
CA SER A 493 15.80 21.76 10.51
C SER A 493 17.23 22.19 10.86
N GLY A 494 18.00 22.64 9.86
CA GLY A 494 19.38 23.13 10.06
C GLY A 494 20.48 22.08 9.87
N ARG A 495 20.14 20.92 9.29
CA ARG A 495 21.10 19.83 9.01
C ARG A 495 21.44 19.78 7.54
N ALA A 496 22.70 19.49 7.21
CA ALA A 496 23.08 19.20 5.84
C ALA A 496 22.63 17.81 5.42
N VAL A 497 22.32 17.64 4.13
CA VAL A 497 21.98 16.33 3.56
C VAL A 497 22.89 16.07 2.37
N LEU A 498 23.61 14.97 2.38
CA LEU A 498 24.31 14.44 1.21
C LEU A 498 23.45 13.35 0.56
N TRP A 499 23.10 13.57 -0.71
CA TRP A 499 22.39 12.60 -1.54
C TRP A 499 23.29 12.16 -2.69
N PRO A 500 24.01 11.03 -2.55
CA PRO A 500 24.83 10.47 -3.61
C PRO A 500 23.99 9.95 -4.79
N VAL A 501 24.53 10.06 -5.99
CA VAL A 501 24.04 9.34 -7.16
C VAL A 501 24.66 7.94 -7.12
N TYR A 502 23.94 7.01 -6.54
CA TYR A 502 24.40 5.62 -6.35
C TYR A 502 24.54 4.88 -7.68
N LYS A 503 25.28 3.77 -7.69
CA LYS A 503 25.36 2.88 -8.85
C LYS A 503 23.95 2.50 -9.32
N ASP A 504 23.71 2.61 -10.60
CA ASP A 504 22.44 2.35 -11.28
C ASP A 504 21.25 3.23 -10.85
N THR A 505 21.54 4.43 -10.34
CA THR A 505 20.52 5.46 -10.15
C THR A 505 20.81 6.68 -11.04
N TYR A 506 19.79 7.38 -11.46
CA TYR A 506 19.85 8.63 -12.21
C TYR A 506 20.83 8.57 -13.40
N GLU A 507 21.80 9.49 -13.49
CA GLU A 507 22.80 9.57 -14.56
C GLU A 507 23.73 8.35 -14.61
N ARG A 508 23.84 7.57 -13.54
CA ARG A 508 24.63 6.34 -13.47
C ARG A 508 23.82 5.10 -13.86
N SER A 509 22.56 5.27 -14.33
CA SER A 509 21.70 4.16 -14.76
C SER A 509 22.32 3.41 -15.94
N THR A 510 22.45 2.09 -15.81
CA THR A 510 22.84 1.18 -16.88
C THR A 510 21.66 0.31 -17.35
N GLY A 511 20.44 0.60 -16.88
CA GLY A 511 19.25 -0.18 -17.17
C GLY A 511 19.10 -1.40 -16.26
N LEU A 512 19.44 -1.26 -14.98
CA LEU A 512 19.27 -2.30 -13.98
C LEU A 512 17.79 -2.77 -13.94
N GLU A 513 17.57 -4.05 -14.15
CA GLU A 513 16.23 -4.65 -14.20
C GLU A 513 15.71 -5.10 -12.83
N PHE A 514 16.55 -5.04 -11.78
CA PHE A 514 16.19 -5.52 -10.44
C PHE A 514 16.67 -4.57 -9.33
N THR A 515 15.81 -4.32 -8.37
CA THR A 515 16.16 -3.76 -7.05
C THR A 515 15.90 -4.75 -5.93
N ASP A 516 15.02 -5.72 -6.21
CA ASP A 516 14.66 -6.76 -5.27
C ASP A 516 15.76 -7.82 -5.19
N PRO A 517 15.97 -8.41 -4.01
CA PRO A 517 16.93 -9.46 -3.82
C PRO A 517 16.74 -10.63 -4.76
N ASN A 518 17.84 -11.15 -5.23
CA ASN A 518 17.89 -12.39 -5.96
C ASN A 518 19.26 -13.06 -5.75
N GLU A 519 19.37 -14.34 -6.06
CA GLU A 519 20.58 -15.13 -5.82
C GLU A 519 21.68 -14.94 -6.88
N SER A 520 21.52 -13.96 -7.79
CA SER A 520 22.49 -13.71 -8.85
C SER A 520 23.76 -13.04 -8.31
N ARG A 521 24.89 -13.33 -8.94
CA ARG A 521 26.15 -12.63 -8.66
C ARG A 521 26.05 -11.12 -8.93
N ALA A 522 25.25 -10.74 -9.92
CA ALA A 522 25.04 -9.34 -10.26
C ALA A 522 24.38 -8.58 -9.09
N TYR A 523 23.39 -9.18 -8.42
CA TYR A 523 22.78 -8.56 -7.24
C TYR A 523 23.79 -8.36 -6.11
N VAL A 524 24.61 -9.37 -5.81
CA VAL A 524 25.69 -9.28 -4.81
C VAL A 524 26.63 -8.11 -5.11
N GLU A 525 27.08 -8.01 -6.36
CA GLU A 525 27.98 -6.92 -6.80
C GLU A 525 27.35 -5.54 -6.64
N HIS A 526 26.07 -5.39 -6.95
CA HIS A 526 25.35 -4.12 -6.77
C HIS A 526 25.24 -3.73 -5.29
N VAL A 527 24.88 -4.66 -4.41
CA VAL A 527 24.88 -4.39 -2.96
C VAL A 527 26.25 -3.92 -2.48
N ILE A 528 27.33 -4.57 -2.95
CA ILE A 528 28.68 -4.16 -2.60
C ILE A 528 28.98 -2.73 -3.12
N TRP A 529 28.59 -2.40 -4.35
CA TRP A 529 28.81 -1.08 -4.93
C TRP A 529 27.98 0.00 -4.21
N TRP A 530 26.72 -0.25 -3.88
CA TRP A 530 25.89 0.70 -3.13
C TRP A 530 26.49 1.02 -1.76
N ILE A 531 26.97 0.01 -1.04
CA ILE A 531 27.65 0.23 0.25
C ILE A 531 28.98 0.97 0.07
N LYS A 532 29.76 0.65 -0.96
CA LYS A 532 30.99 1.39 -1.27
C LYS A 532 30.70 2.84 -1.63
N ASP A 533 29.61 3.13 -2.32
CA ASP A 533 29.18 4.50 -2.61
C ASP A 533 28.82 5.28 -1.32
N VAL A 534 28.16 4.65 -0.34
CA VAL A 534 27.94 5.25 1.00
C VAL A 534 29.30 5.57 1.66
N LYS A 535 30.20 4.60 1.70
CA LYS A 535 31.52 4.76 2.34
C LYS A 535 32.36 5.84 1.65
N ARG A 536 32.33 5.89 0.32
CA ARG A 536 33.06 6.87 -0.48
C ARG A 536 32.49 8.28 -0.32
N SER A 537 31.18 8.38 -0.09
CA SER A 537 30.52 9.64 0.25
C SER A 537 30.96 10.16 1.61
N LEU A 538 31.21 9.28 2.58
CA LEU A 538 31.80 9.65 3.87
C LEU A 538 33.26 10.13 3.72
N ASP A 539 34.04 9.48 2.85
CA ASP A 539 35.41 9.96 2.53
C ASP A 539 35.39 11.40 1.98
N TYR A 540 34.36 11.73 1.16
CA TYR A 540 34.18 13.11 0.68
C TYR A 540 33.80 14.05 1.82
N LEU A 541 32.85 13.72 2.69
CA LEU A 541 32.45 14.56 3.81
C LEU A 541 33.61 14.82 4.77
N GLU A 542 34.51 13.87 4.95
CA GLU A 542 35.71 14.02 5.79
C GLU A 542 36.69 15.08 5.28
N THR A 543 36.65 15.40 3.97
CA THR A 543 37.48 16.49 3.39
C THR A 543 36.93 17.87 3.66
N ARG A 544 35.69 17.98 4.14
CA ARG A 544 34.96 19.24 4.35
C ARG A 544 35.17 19.78 5.76
N SER A 545 35.64 21.02 5.89
CA SER A 545 35.83 21.71 7.17
C SER A 545 34.55 22.27 7.76
N ASP A 546 33.49 22.38 6.98
CA ASP A 546 32.17 22.89 7.37
C ASP A 546 31.20 21.76 7.79
N ILE A 547 31.61 20.50 7.77
CA ILE A 547 30.83 19.35 8.23
C ILE A 547 31.33 18.89 9.61
N ASP A 548 30.39 18.66 10.50
CA ASP A 548 30.65 18.02 11.80
C ASP A 548 30.71 16.50 11.62
N PHE A 549 31.93 16.00 11.38
CA PHE A 549 32.13 14.60 11.03
C PHE A 549 31.86 13.62 12.21
N ASP A 550 31.79 14.10 13.43
CA ASP A 550 31.39 13.29 14.59
C ASP A 550 29.86 13.13 14.68
N ARG A 551 29.09 13.88 13.87
CA ARG A 551 27.63 13.88 13.85
C ARG A 551 27.08 13.60 12.46
N ILE A 552 27.45 12.41 11.92
CA ILE A 552 26.96 11.93 10.64
C ILE A 552 25.91 10.82 10.86
N GLY A 553 24.71 11.05 10.32
CA GLY A 553 23.62 10.08 10.34
C GLY A 553 23.37 9.43 8.98
N TYR A 554 22.64 8.34 8.99
CA TYR A 554 22.12 7.66 7.82
C TYR A 554 20.59 7.77 7.82
N VAL A 555 20.00 8.16 6.70
CA VAL A 555 18.55 8.14 6.49
C VAL A 555 18.27 7.32 5.23
N GLY A 556 17.56 6.23 5.38
CA GLY A 556 17.16 5.36 4.27
C GLY A 556 15.64 5.27 4.13
N HIS A 557 15.16 5.34 2.90
CA HIS A 557 13.76 5.17 2.58
C HIS A 557 13.54 3.91 1.73
N SER A 558 12.59 3.05 2.13
CA SER A 558 12.22 1.85 1.35
C SER A 558 13.44 0.96 1.05
N TRP A 559 13.86 0.84 -0.21
CA TRP A 559 15.12 0.19 -0.60
C TRP A 559 16.30 0.70 0.22
N GLY A 560 16.42 2.01 0.43
CA GLY A 560 17.46 2.60 1.26
C GLY A 560 17.38 2.18 2.73
N ALA A 561 16.19 2.00 3.28
CA ALA A 561 16.03 1.50 4.65
C ALA A 561 16.48 0.04 4.77
N ARG A 562 16.15 -0.80 3.79
CA ARG A 562 16.60 -2.19 3.73
C ARG A 562 18.13 -2.30 3.65
N ILE A 563 18.74 -1.61 2.70
CA ILE A 563 20.21 -1.57 2.51
C ILE A 563 20.91 -0.91 3.71
N GLY A 564 20.21 -0.04 4.45
CA GLY A 564 20.68 0.59 5.67
C GLY A 564 21.15 -0.40 6.75
N ASN A 565 20.56 -1.61 6.82
CA ASN A 565 21.04 -2.66 7.72
C ASN A 565 22.50 -3.03 7.48
N ILE A 566 22.91 -3.09 6.19
CA ILE A 566 24.29 -3.39 5.81
C ILE A 566 25.16 -2.16 6.05
N ALA A 567 24.74 -0.98 5.59
CA ALA A 567 25.51 0.26 5.72
C ALA A 567 25.87 0.56 7.18
N LEU A 568 24.88 0.51 8.08
CA LEU A 568 25.04 0.79 9.53
C LEU A 568 25.91 -0.25 10.24
N ALA A 569 25.92 -1.50 9.76
CA ALA A 569 26.74 -2.57 10.36
C ALA A 569 28.21 -2.50 9.94
N VAL A 570 28.49 -2.02 8.70
CA VAL A 570 29.86 -2.09 8.15
C VAL A 570 30.59 -0.75 8.12
N GLU A 571 29.90 0.37 8.45
CA GLU A 571 30.46 1.72 8.37
C GLU A 571 30.39 2.43 9.74
N PRO A 572 31.46 2.34 10.55
CA PRO A 572 31.47 2.83 11.93
C PRO A 572 31.46 4.37 12.07
N ARG A 573 31.66 5.11 10.96
CA ARG A 573 31.56 6.58 10.96
C ARG A 573 30.12 7.08 11.02
N LEU A 574 29.15 6.23 10.68
CA LEU A 574 27.74 6.53 10.88
C LEU A 574 27.38 6.40 12.38
N ARG A 575 26.74 7.43 12.94
CA ARG A 575 26.46 7.53 14.38
C ARG A 575 25.02 7.24 14.75
N VAL A 576 24.10 7.36 13.80
CA VAL A 576 22.67 7.13 13.99
C VAL A 576 22.05 6.65 12.68
N GLY A 577 21.07 5.78 12.75
CA GLY A 577 20.29 5.30 11.62
C GLY A 577 18.81 5.68 11.74
N ILE A 578 18.21 6.08 10.61
CA ILE A 578 16.78 6.29 10.47
C ILE A 578 16.33 5.50 9.24
N LEU A 579 15.47 4.52 9.48
CA LEU A 579 15.03 3.57 8.48
C LEU A 579 13.51 3.72 8.28
N ILE A 580 13.10 4.25 7.12
CA ILE A 580 11.71 4.61 6.83
C ILE A 580 11.13 3.66 5.80
N ALA A 581 9.95 3.11 6.08
CA ALA A 581 9.24 2.16 5.21
C ALA A 581 10.16 1.01 4.75
N GLY A 582 10.91 0.42 5.70
CA GLY A 582 11.84 -0.69 5.48
C GLY A 582 11.32 -2.01 6.02
N GLY A 583 12.08 -3.06 5.76
CA GLY A 583 11.82 -4.40 6.25
C GLY A 583 12.86 -5.38 5.67
N PHE A 584 12.88 -6.60 6.17
CA PHE A 584 13.66 -7.66 5.52
C PHE A 584 12.97 -8.11 4.22
N PRO A 585 13.73 -8.40 3.16
CA PRO A 585 13.15 -8.83 1.90
C PRO A 585 12.57 -10.23 1.99
N LEU A 586 11.42 -10.44 1.38
CA LEU A 586 10.79 -11.77 1.30
C LEU A 586 11.41 -12.67 0.24
N MET A 587 12.32 -12.14 -0.58
CA MET A 587 13.06 -12.87 -1.60
C MET A 587 14.44 -13.27 -1.10
N PHE A 588 14.94 -14.39 -1.62
CA PHE A 588 16.27 -14.88 -1.27
C PHE A 588 17.36 -14.07 -1.94
N SER A 589 18.46 -13.86 -1.23
CA SER A 589 19.73 -13.35 -1.73
C SER A 589 20.85 -14.31 -1.34
N GLN A 590 22.03 -14.11 -1.92
CA GLN A 590 23.21 -14.84 -1.46
C GLN A 590 23.54 -14.45 -0.01
N PRO A 591 24.04 -15.40 0.83
CA PRO A 591 24.28 -15.17 2.26
C PRO A 591 25.21 -14.02 2.57
N GLU A 592 26.18 -13.71 1.69
CA GLU A 592 27.18 -12.66 1.88
C GLU A 592 26.61 -11.23 1.80
N VAL A 593 25.34 -11.08 1.38
CA VAL A 593 24.62 -9.79 1.35
C VAL A 593 23.24 -9.89 2.00
N ALA A 594 22.96 -10.99 2.72
CA ALA A 594 21.69 -11.18 3.42
C ALA A 594 21.56 -10.24 4.63
N GLU A 595 20.56 -9.38 4.62
CA GLU A 595 20.36 -8.28 5.56
C GLU A 595 20.29 -8.74 7.02
N ILE A 596 19.72 -9.92 7.31
CA ILE A 596 19.61 -10.48 8.67
C ILE A 596 21.00 -10.62 9.34
N THR A 597 22.04 -10.98 8.55
CA THR A 597 23.40 -11.12 9.08
C THR A 597 23.97 -9.79 9.53
N PHE A 598 23.65 -8.72 8.84
CA PHE A 598 24.16 -7.38 9.13
C PHE A 598 23.30 -6.67 10.19
N ALA A 599 21.98 -6.78 10.13
CA ALA A 599 21.08 -6.18 11.11
C ALA A 599 21.48 -6.57 12.55
N ALA A 600 21.82 -7.84 12.78
CA ALA A 600 22.27 -8.34 14.08
C ALA A 600 23.59 -7.71 14.59
N ARG A 601 24.30 -6.96 13.76
CA ARG A 601 25.57 -6.27 14.11
C ARG A 601 25.47 -4.75 14.01
N VAL A 602 24.32 -4.21 13.74
CA VAL A 602 24.06 -2.77 13.89
C VAL A 602 24.15 -2.43 15.38
N SER A 603 25.01 -1.50 15.74
CA SER A 603 25.25 -1.10 17.14
C SER A 603 24.97 0.36 17.44
N VAL A 604 24.67 1.14 16.42
CA VAL A 604 24.30 2.55 16.54
C VAL A 604 22.81 2.71 16.87
N PRO A 605 22.38 3.84 17.45
CA PRO A 605 20.97 4.12 17.63
C PRO A 605 20.17 4.07 16.34
N VAL A 606 18.99 3.40 16.35
CA VAL A 606 18.13 3.24 15.17
C VAL A 606 16.69 3.66 15.46
N LEU A 607 16.19 4.59 14.67
CA LEU A 607 14.77 4.88 14.53
C LEU A 607 14.22 4.12 13.33
N PHE A 608 13.21 3.29 13.55
CA PHE A 608 12.51 2.55 12.52
C PHE A 608 11.08 3.08 12.40
N ILE A 609 10.67 3.53 11.20
CA ILE A 609 9.35 4.14 10.96
C ILE A 609 8.66 3.38 9.83
N THR A 610 7.49 2.81 10.09
CA THR A 610 6.79 1.97 9.11
C THR A 610 5.28 2.17 9.14
N GLY A 611 4.60 1.62 8.12
CA GLY A 611 3.15 1.52 8.04
C GLY A 611 2.68 0.09 8.29
N THR A 612 1.54 -0.07 8.98
CA THR A 612 0.93 -1.39 9.24
C THR A 612 0.43 -2.08 7.97
N HIS A 613 0.08 -1.32 6.93
CA HIS A 613 -0.46 -1.82 5.66
C HIS A 613 0.59 -1.85 4.54
N ASP A 614 1.86 -1.92 4.91
CA ASP A 614 2.94 -1.96 3.93
C ASP A 614 2.99 -3.31 3.22
N ARG A 615 2.57 -3.34 1.95
CA ARG A 615 2.59 -4.52 1.08
C ARG A 615 4.00 -4.91 0.62
N VAL A 616 4.93 -3.94 0.55
CA VAL A 616 6.31 -4.18 0.09
C VAL A 616 7.13 -4.86 1.18
N PHE A 617 6.95 -4.40 2.41
CA PHE A 617 7.55 -4.97 3.60
C PHE A 617 6.44 -5.27 4.62
N PRO A 618 5.81 -6.45 4.53
CA PRO A 618 4.69 -6.79 5.40
C PRO A 618 5.06 -6.77 6.87
N TYR A 619 4.09 -6.37 7.69
CA TYR A 619 4.31 -6.10 9.11
C TYR A 619 4.91 -7.30 9.87
N GLU A 620 4.29 -8.49 9.78
CA GLU A 620 4.75 -9.66 10.55
C GLU A 620 5.94 -10.38 9.92
N THR A 621 5.95 -10.51 8.59
CA THR A 621 6.92 -11.37 7.90
C THR A 621 8.19 -10.65 7.48
N SER A 622 8.21 -9.31 7.53
CA SER A 622 9.31 -8.48 7.05
C SER A 622 9.76 -7.42 8.06
N GLN A 623 8.84 -6.56 8.55
CA GLN A 623 9.18 -5.46 9.45
C GLN A 623 9.55 -5.96 10.85
N THR A 624 8.72 -6.81 11.45
CA THR A 624 8.94 -7.40 12.78
C THR A 624 10.28 -8.13 12.86
N PRO A 625 10.59 -9.08 11.95
CA PRO A 625 11.90 -9.73 11.96
C PRO A 625 13.07 -8.77 11.82
N MET A 626 12.94 -7.71 10.99
CA MET A 626 14.00 -6.73 10.85
C MET A 626 14.27 -5.99 12.16
N PHE A 627 13.23 -5.47 12.82
CA PHE A 627 13.38 -4.73 14.07
C PHE A 627 13.90 -5.60 15.22
N GLU A 628 13.38 -6.82 15.35
CA GLU A 628 13.79 -7.78 16.39
C GLU A 628 15.24 -8.22 16.25
N ASN A 629 15.73 -8.36 15.00
CA ASN A 629 17.10 -8.76 14.71
C ASN A 629 18.12 -7.60 14.76
N LEU A 630 17.71 -6.34 14.97
CA LEU A 630 18.66 -5.24 15.13
C LEU A 630 19.51 -5.46 16.39
N GLY A 631 20.84 -5.49 16.23
CA GLY A 631 21.81 -5.64 17.32
C GLY A 631 21.95 -4.40 18.19
N THR A 632 21.31 -3.29 17.82
CA THR A 632 21.20 -2.07 18.62
C THR A 632 20.58 -2.36 19.99
N ALA A 633 21.13 -1.76 21.05
CA ALA A 633 20.58 -1.91 22.40
C ALA A 633 19.11 -1.46 22.46
N GLU A 634 18.28 -2.14 23.27
CA GLU A 634 16.85 -1.83 23.39
C GLU A 634 16.57 -0.38 23.78
N SER A 635 17.47 0.27 24.55
CA SER A 635 17.36 1.69 24.91
C SER A 635 17.64 2.64 23.77
N ASP A 636 18.28 2.17 22.71
CA ASP A 636 18.78 2.94 21.58
C ASP A 636 18.12 2.56 20.27
N LYS A 637 17.03 1.78 20.31
CA LYS A 637 16.18 1.53 19.14
C LYS A 637 14.72 1.87 19.44
N GLN A 638 14.07 2.49 18.48
CA GLN A 638 12.65 2.84 18.54
C GLN A 638 11.95 2.44 17.26
N TRP A 639 10.78 1.86 17.38
CA TRP A 639 9.89 1.58 16.25
C TRP A 639 8.64 2.42 16.39
N VAL A 640 8.40 3.27 15.38
CA VAL A 640 7.19 4.08 15.24
C VAL A 640 6.36 3.49 14.10
N ILE A 641 5.15 3.09 14.42
CA ILE A 641 4.25 2.41 13.51
C ILE A 641 3.03 3.30 13.29
N TYR A 642 2.73 3.58 12.02
CA TYR A 642 1.55 4.34 11.60
C TYR A 642 0.52 3.41 10.96
N ASP A 643 -0.74 3.80 11.04
CA ASP A 643 -1.83 3.17 10.28
C ASP A 643 -1.76 3.65 8.80
N ALA A 644 -0.76 3.16 8.10
CA ALA A 644 -0.32 3.65 6.80
C ALA A 644 0.15 2.52 5.87
N SER A 645 0.18 2.81 4.58
CA SER A 645 0.79 1.95 3.56
C SER A 645 2.31 2.08 3.52
N HIS A 646 2.94 1.53 2.46
CA HIS A 646 4.37 1.79 2.13
C HIS A 646 4.69 3.29 1.97
N GLY A 647 3.67 4.11 1.78
CA GLY A 647 3.75 5.55 1.63
C GLY A 647 3.77 6.34 2.94
N VAL A 648 4.03 5.72 4.09
CA VAL A 648 3.97 6.33 5.44
C VAL A 648 4.56 7.75 5.50
N ARG A 649 5.65 8.00 4.82
CA ARG A 649 6.33 9.29 4.74
C ARG A 649 5.50 10.36 4.00
N VAL A 650 4.64 9.97 3.08
CA VAL A 650 3.73 10.87 2.35
C VAL A 650 2.44 11.05 3.13
N GLU A 651 1.92 9.97 3.68
CA GLU A 651 0.63 9.92 4.40
C GLU A 651 0.70 10.64 5.76
N PHE A 652 1.86 10.55 6.44
CA PHE A 652 2.11 11.15 7.77
C PHE A 652 3.35 12.05 7.77
N ARG A 653 3.51 12.87 6.73
CA ARG A 653 4.74 13.61 6.44
C ARG A 653 5.27 14.43 7.61
N GLU A 654 4.42 15.20 8.25
CA GLU A 654 4.83 16.08 9.35
C GLU A 654 5.19 15.31 10.62
N GLN A 655 4.39 14.28 10.95
CA GLN A 655 4.60 13.44 12.11
C GLN A 655 5.90 12.62 11.95
N VAL A 656 6.11 12.00 10.79
CA VAL A 656 7.35 11.27 10.46
C VAL A 656 8.56 12.21 10.59
N PHE A 657 8.43 13.43 10.12
CA PHE A 657 9.52 14.39 10.24
C PHE A 657 9.79 14.79 11.71
N GLN A 658 8.75 14.99 12.53
CA GLN A 658 8.91 15.28 13.96
C GLN A 658 9.64 14.15 14.69
N GLU A 659 9.35 12.90 14.37
CA GLU A 659 10.08 11.75 14.91
C GLU A 659 11.56 11.78 14.48
N ILE A 660 11.83 12.02 13.19
CA ILE A 660 13.20 12.15 12.66
C ILE A 660 13.97 13.26 13.38
N GLN A 661 13.37 14.42 13.50
CA GLN A 661 13.99 15.57 14.15
C GLN A 661 14.28 15.27 15.62
N SER A 662 13.29 14.80 16.36
CA SER A 662 13.43 14.45 17.78
C SER A 662 14.54 13.42 18.00
N TRP A 663 14.65 12.42 17.11
CA TRP A 663 15.68 11.39 17.16
C TRP A 663 17.08 11.96 16.95
N LEU A 664 17.23 12.77 15.90
CA LEU A 664 18.51 13.43 15.60
C LEU A 664 18.92 14.41 16.72
N ASP A 665 17.98 15.18 17.28
CA ASP A 665 18.23 16.10 18.39
C ASP A 665 18.69 15.35 19.64
N ASN A 666 18.10 14.18 19.92
CA ASN A 666 18.46 13.37 21.08
C ASN A 666 19.90 12.84 21.02
N TYR A 667 20.36 12.41 19.84
CA TYR A 667 21.68 11.79 19.71
C TYR A 667 22.78 12.75 19.23
N PHE A 668 22.44 13.81 18.53
CA PHE A 668 23.41 14.81 18.06
C PHE A 668 23.45 16.07 18.90
N GLY A 669 22.41 16.30 19.70
CA GLY A 669 22.21 17.54 20.42
C GLY A 669 21.82 18.70 19.48
N LEU A 670 21.07 19.62 19.98
CA LEU A 670 20.83 20.92 19.30
C LEU A 670 21.94 21.90 19.65
#